data_b56cbdb8120e6090168b974eb69954c5
#
_entry.id   b56cbdb8120e6090168b974eb69954c5
#
_cell.length_a   1.000
_cell.length_b   1.000
_cell.length_c   1.000
_cell.angle_alpha   90.00
_cell.angle_beta   90.00
_cell.angle_gamma   90.00
#
_symmetry.space_group_name_H-M   'P 1'
#
loop_
_entity.id
_entity.type
_entity.pdbx_description
1 polymer ?
#
loop_
_entity_poly.entity_id
_entity_poly.type
_entity_poly.pdbx_seq_one_letter_code
_entity_poly.pdbx_strand_id
1 'polypeptide(L)'
;MEKRLEELRQQLEKQCLISEELQRQNQELEQRLQEKEKLVRELQAQYHDLEFPPPIGAELEPEFRKSRAAVIAPEPIPETLDVGKARVKKTDGETNLIVKAIQKNDFLSRLDDEQIAMMVDLLETFDVSRGGEVIKEGSEGDSMYIVAAGELIVTQAGRELRTLTSGDVFGELAILYNCKRTATVKAKTEVRLWCMERQTYRTIITNKSKKKREQLLGFLKTSRTLKDLNDVQLSKIIDSMEEVKYQNKDVIVREGAEANTFYIILKGEVLVTKSVNGLQKQIRRMGKGEHFGEQALIREVLRTATCAAEGPVTCFSIDKEVFEETIPVEHLELFDEYARQSYLLRYFLIVRLVQSDECNVLVFFIVSSKMLQETHAPEKSSLSSTLRLKDLVPVVYQEGRFQGDPVTLGVGGFGRVELMTALNHGKYYAMKRVSKKHIVGKRQEEHVLFEKKILKAIQCDFIVRLHATFKDTRYIYMVMEFCGGGEIWTKLKEVGRFDEQMAVFCTACVVEAYAYLHKKSIMYRDLKPENLMLDACGYVKLVDFGFARELVRGEKTYSFVGTPEYMAPEIIKNQGHDFAVDFWSLGVLIYELLVGSPPFSSSEPQKIYSKILDGVLKYPPYLSEAAKSIISKLCRPRPGQRLGNTKNGIQEVRHHRWFSNMNWHKLRMAQLDAPTVRLIRKGPCYINFDRFPQDQTKADEEFSGWDRDF
;
A
#
# COMPACT_ATOMS: atom_id res chain seq x y z
N MET A 1 -19.95 66.35 18.52
CA MET A 1 -20.43 65.25 19.39
C MET A 1 -21.77 64.70 18.86
N GLU A 2 -22.74 65.54 18.55
CA GLU A 2 -24.03 65.12 18.04
C GLU A 2 -23.98 64.28 16.73
N LYS A 3 -23.17 64.67 15.75
CA LYS A 3 -23.04 63.96 14.48
C LYS A 3 -22.52 62.50 14.66
N ARG A 4 -21.63 62.30 15.63
CA ARG A 4 -21.06 61.01 15.95
C ARG A 4 -22.02 60.11 16.75
N LEU A 5 -22.90 60.72 17.52
CA LEU A 5 -24.01 60.01 18.22
C LEU A 5 -25.07 59.53 17.25
N GLU A 6 -25.37 60.32 16.21
CA GLU A 6 -26.34 59.93 15.16
C GLU A 6 -25.81 58.82 14.28
N GLU A 7 -24.49 58.83 13.92
CA GLU A 7 -23.84 57.74 13.20
C GLU A 7 -23.83 56.41 14.01
N LEU A 8 -23.58 56.49 15.33
CA LEU A 8 -23.64 55.32 16.21
C LEU A 8 -25.06 54.78 16.37
N ARG A 9 -26.07 55.64 16.40
CA ARG A 9 -27.49 55.25 16.44
C ARG A 9 -27.89 54.48 15.17
N GLN A 10 -27.52 54.98 14.01
CA GLN A 10 -27.80 54.33 12.72
C GLN A 10 -27.03 53.00 12.58
N GLN A 11 -25.80 52.89 13.14
CA GLN A 11 -25.08 51.59 13.18
C GLN A 11 -25.75 50.61 14.12
N LEU A 12 -26.26 51.04 15.24
CA LEU A 12 -26.97 50.16 16.19
C LEU A 12 -28.31 49.64 15.63
N GLU A 13 -29.07 50.52 14.96
CA GLU A 13 -30.31 50.12 14.26
C GLU A 13 -30.02 49.10 13.15
N LYS A 14 -28.94 49.29 12.40
CA LYS A 14 -28.54 48.35 11.36
C LYS A 14 -28.11 46.99 11.95
N GLN A 15 -27.46 46.98 13.10
CA GLN A 15 -27.11 45.75 13.81
C GLN A 15 -28.33 45.02 14.39
N CYS A 16 -29.32 45.78 14.90
CA CYS A 16 -30.59 45.18 15.38
C CYS A 16 -31.34 44.50 14.23
N LEU A 17 -31.48 45.13 13.07
CA LEU A 17 -32.10 44.55 11.89
C LEU A 17 -31.40 43.28 11.39
N ILE A 18 -30.05 43.24 11.39
CA ILE A 18 -29.27 42.03 11.06
C ILE A 18 -29.51 40.93 12.10
N SER A 19 -29.59 41.28 13.38
CA SER A 19 -29.85 40.30 14.46
C SER A 19 -31.27 39.71 14.36
N GLU A 20 -32.26 40.49 14.03
CA GLU A 20 -33.64 40.02 13.81
C GLU A 20 -33.74 39.08 12.60
N GLU A 21 -33.06 39.42 11.51
CA GLU A 21 -33.03 38.56 10.31
C GLU A 21 -32.31 37.24 10.57
N LEU A 22 -31.20 37.26 11.33
CA LEU A 22 -30.49 36.04 11.75
C LEU A 22 -31.33 35.16 12.70
N GLN A 23 -32.11 35.78 13.59
CA GLN A 23 -33.05 35.03 14.45
C GLN A 23 -34.15 34.37 13.63
N ARG A 24 -34.64 35.04 12.60
CA ARG A 24 -35.69 34.50 11.71
C ARG A 24 -35.11 33.32 10.88
N GLN A 25 -33.90 33.44 10.35
CA GLN A 25 -33.23 32.36 9.63
C GLN A 25 -32.93 31.16 10.52
N ASN A 26 -32.55 31.37 11.78
CA ASN A 26 -32.36 30.29 12.75
C ASN A 26 -33.70 29.56 13.05
N GLN A 27 -34.80 30.28 13.22
CA GLN A 27 -36.10 29.66 13.41
C GLN A 27 -36.56 28.84 12.21
N GLU A 28 -36.30 29.30 10.97
CA GLU A 28 -36.58 28.53 9.76
C GLU A 28 -35.72 27.27 9.66
N LEU A 29 -34.46 27.35 10.06
CA LEU A 29 -33.55 26.20 10.09
C LEU A 29 -33.96 25.17 11.16
N GLU A 30 -34.39 25.62 12.33
CA GLU A 30 -34.90 24.73 13.39
C GLU A 30 -36.18 24.02 12.94
N GLN A 31 -37.10 24.70 12.26
CA GLN A 31 -38.31 24.08 11.70
C GLN A 31 -37.95 22.99 10.65
N ARG A 32 -37.02 23.30 9.74
CA ARG A 32 -36.55 22.32 8.74
C ARG A 32 -35.84 21.14 9.40
N LEU A 33 -35.14 21.36 10.50
CA LEU A 33 -34.50 20.29 11.26
C LEU A 33 -35.52 19.36 11.88
N GLN A 34 -36.58 19.94 12.53
CA GLN A 34 -37.67 19.18 13.12
C GLN A 34 -38.44 18.36 12.08
N GLU A 35 -38.72 18.93 10.89
CA GLU A 35 -39.33 18.20 9.78
C GLU A 35 -38.52 17.02 9.32
N LYS A 36 -37.18 17.21 9.19
CA LYS A 36 -36.28 16.12 8.82
C LYS A 36 -36.16 15.04 9.89
N GLU A 37 -36.15 15.43 11.16
CA GLU A 37 -36.14 14.47 12.27
C GLU A 37 -37.46 13.67 12.34
N LYS A 38 -38.61 14.30 12.02
CA LYS A 38 -39.89 13.61 11.91
C LYS A 38 -39.87 12.60 10.76
N LEU A 39 -39.35 12.98 9.58
CA LEU A 39 -39.21 12.10 8.42
C LEU A 39 -38.27 10.91 8.71
N VAL A 40 -37.17 11.14 9.44
CA VAL A 40 -36.26 10.07 9.88
C VAL A 40 -36.99 9.09 10.83
N ARG A 41 -37.78 9.58 11.76
CA ARG A 41 -38.58 8.71 12.66
C ARG A 41 -39.64 7.90 11.90
N GLU A 42 -40.31 8.51 10.93
CA GLU A 42 -41.28 7.83 10.06
C GLU A 42 -40.62 6.76 9.19
N LEU A 43 -39.42 7.04 8.63
CA LEU A 43 -38.64 6.07 7.91
C LEU A 43 -38.10 4.95 8.83
N GLN A 44 -37.71 5.27 10.05
CA GLN A 44 -37.28 4.27 11.03
C GLN A 44 -38.45 3.37 11.47
N ALA A 45 -39.67 3.92 11.61
CA ALA A 45 -40.86 3.14 11.89
C ALA A 45 -41.24 2.20 10.73
N GLN A 46 -41.15 2.68 9.48
CA GLN A 46 -41.38 1.84 8.29
C GLN A 46 -40.30 0.74 8.15
N TYR A 47 -39.09 0.98 8.62
CA TYR A 47 -38.01 -0.05 8.65
C TYR A 47 -38.19 -1.06 9.79
N HIS A 48 -38.92 -0.72 10.86
CA HIS A 48 -39.21 -1.63 11.96
C HIS A 48 -40.32 -2.65 11.62
N ASP A 49 -41.22 -2.30 10.68
CA ASP A 49 -42.29 -3.19 10.20
C ASP A 49 -41.85 -4.11 9.04
N LEU A 50 -40.61 -3.98 8.53
CA LEU A 50 -39.97 -4.99 7.72
C LEU A 50 -39.47 -6.06 8.67
N GLU A 51 -40.26 -7.08 8.91
CA GLU A 51 -39.85 -8.33 9.55
C GLU A 51 -38.58 -8.82 8.82
N PHE A 52 -37.44 -8.70 9.49
CA PHE A 52 -36.28 -9.50 9.11
C PHE A 52 -36.75 -10.96 9.16
N PRO A 53 -36.56 -11.77 8.11
CA PRO A 53 -36.82 -13.17 8.20
C PRO A 53 -36.10 -13.70 9.47
N PRO A 54 -36.71 -14.57 10.25
CA PRO A 54 -36.10 -15.11 11.46
C PRO A 54 -34.71 -15.66 11.06
N PRO A 55 -33.72 -15.61 11.95
CA PRO A 55 -32.42 -16.20 11.65
C PRO A 55 -32.69 -17.65 11.23
N ILE A 56 -32.37 -17.95 9.97
CA ILE A 56 -32.52 -19.28 9.41
C ILE A 56 -31.57 -20.17 10.22
N GLY A 57 -32.13 -20.79 11.27
CA GLY A 57 -31.57 -21.93 11.95
C GLY A 57 -31.79 -23.18 11.10
N ALA A 58 -31.35 -23.12 9.85
CA ALA A 58 -31.11 -24.29 9.04
C ALA A 58 -29.61 -24.56 9.10
N GLU A 59 -29.23 -25.76 9.51
CA GLU A 59 -27.91 -26.30 9.30
C GLU A 59 -27.56 -26.23 7.80
N LEU A 60 -27.10 -25.02 7.37
CA LEU A 60 -26.43 -24.91 6.09
C LEU A 60 -25.12 -25.65 6.28
N GLU A 61 -24.97 -26.76 5.54
CA GLU A 61 -23.66 -27.34 5.28
C GLU A 61 -22.70 -26.18 5.01
N PRO A 62 -21.48 -26.19 5.55
CA PRO A 62 -20.52 -25.13 5.29
C PRO A 62 -20.24 -25.14 3.78
N GLU A 63 -20.96 -24.31 3.00
CA GLU A 63 -20.48 -23.94 1.69
C GLU A 63 -19.09 -23.38 1.95
N PHE A 64 -18.10 -24.08 1.43
CA PHE A 64 -16.70 -23.70 1.46
C PHE A 64 -16.64 -22.20 1.22
N ARG A 65 -16.11 -21.43 2.18
CA ARG A 65 -15.87 -19.99 2.08
C ARG A 65 -15.39 -19.72 0.66
N LYS A 66 -16.10 -18.93 -0.14
CA LYS A 66 -15.53 -18.38 -1.35
C LYS A 66 -14.33 -17.54 -0.91
N SER A 67 -13.17 -18.20 -0.85
CA SER A 67 -11.92 -17.60 -0.43
C SER A 67 -11.60 -16.47 -1.41
N ARG A 68 -11.13 -15.34 -0.88
CA ARG A 68 -10.48 -14.30 -1.68
C ARG A 68 -9.39 -14.92 -2.55
N ALA A 69 -8.96 -14.20 -3.58
CA ALA A 69 -7.78 -14.57 -4.35
C ALA A 69 -6.63 -14.94 -3.39
N ALA A 70 -5.94 -16.04 -3.68
CA ALA A 70 -4.87 -16.56 -2.81
C ALA A 70 -3.84 -15.45 -2.52
N VAL A 71 -3.48 -15.30 -1.25
CA VAL A 71 -2.46 -14.37 -0.80
C VAL A 71 -1.13 -14.72 -1.48
N ILE A 72 -0.45 -13.70 -2.00
CA ILE A 72 0.81 -13.87 -2.70
C ILE A 72 1.96 -13.74 -1.71
N ALA A 73 2.63 -14.86 -1.45
CA ALA A 73 3.81 -14.91 -0.61
C ALA A 73 5.03 -14.29 -1.34
N PRO A 74 5.92 -13.60 -0.62
CA PRO A 74 7.12 -13.04 -1.22
C PRO A 74 8.05 -14.15 -1.74
N GLU A 75 8.53 -13.99 -2.96
CA GLU A 75 9.57 -14.84 -3.53
C GLU A 75 10.92 -14.11 -3.44
N PRO A 76 12.02 -14.79 -3.11
CA PRO A 76 13.35 -14.19 -3.16
C PRO A 76 13.66 -13.75 -4.60
N ILE A 77 14.06 -12.49 -4.77
CA ILE A 77 14.54 -11.98 -6.06
C ILE A 77 16.06 -12.18 -6.06
N PRO A 78 16.64 -12.94 -7.01
CA PRO A 78 18.07 -13.07 -7.13
C PRO A 78 18.73 -11.69 -7.29
N GLU A 79 19.80 -11.42 -6.57
CA GLU A 79 20.52 -10.13 -6.66
C GLU A 79 21.21 -9.96 -8.02
N THR A 80 21.56 -11.05 -8.65
CA THR A 80 22.20 -11.08 -9.98
C THR A 80 21.41 -11.98 -10.92
N LEU A 81 21.23 -11.52 -12.15
CA LEU A 81 20.82 -12.41 -13.24
C LEU A 81 21.92 -13.46 -13.40
N ASP A 82 21.57 -14.73 -13.38
CA ASP A 82 22.51 -15.80 -13.76
C ASP A 82 22.74 -15.71 -15.28
N VAL A 83 23.73 -14.86 -15.64
CA VAL A 83 24.13 -14.63 -17.03
C VAL A 83 24.91 -15.83 -17.58
N GLY A 84 25.19 -16.84 -16.72
CA GLY A 84 25.91 -18.07 -17.09
C GLY A 84 25.05 -19.08 -17.86
N LYS A 85 23.73 -18.98 -17.85
CA LYS A 85 22.86 -19.74 -18.77
C LYS A 85 23.18 -19.24 -20.20
N ALA A 86 23.60 -20.13 -21.07
CA ALA A 86 24.06 -19.83 -22.41
C ALA A 86 22.99 -18.98 -23.17
N ARG A 87 23.37 -17.74 -23.52
CA ARG A 87 22.54 -16.88 -24.38
C ARG A 87 22.38 -17.56 -25.72
N VAL A 88 21.25 -18.17 -25.98
CA VAL A 88 20.93 -18.71 -27.30
C VAL A 88 20.74 -17.53 -28.25
N LYS A 89 21.69 -17.34 -29.16
CA LYS A 89 21.60 -16.27 -30.16
C LYS A 89 20.45 -16.55 -31.11
N LYS A 90 19.44 -15.70 -31.07
CA LYS A 90 18.26 -15.76 -31.94
C LYS A 90 18.55 -15.09 -33.27
N THR A 91 17.93 -15.59 -34.32
CA THR A 91 17.98 -14.96 -35.64
C THR A 91 17.17 -13.65 -35.65
N ASP A 92 17.41 -12.77 -36.61
CA ASP A 92 16.67 -11.52 -36.76
C ASP A 92 15.15 -11.78 -36.96
N GLY A 93 14.78 -12.86 -37.67
CA GLY A 93 13.41 -13.28 -37.83
C GLY A 93 12.73 -13.68 -36.51
N GLU A 94 13.39 -14.50 -35.71
CA GLU A 94 12.90 -14.90 -34.37
C GLU A 94 12.80 -13.71 -33.43
N THR A 95 13.80 -12.82 -33.42
CA THR A 95 13.80 -11.59 -32.64
C THR A 95 12.59 -10.72 -32.99
N ASN A 96 12.34 -10.48 -34.27
CA ASN A 96 11.21 -9.70 -34.73
C ASN A 96 9.85 -10.33 -34.35
N LEU A 97 9.75 -11.66 -34.42
CA LEU A 97 8.53 -12.37 -34.03
C LEU A 97 8.27 -12.24 -32.53
N ILE A 98 9.29 -12.42 -31.69
CA ILE A 98 9.19 -12.27 -30.22
C ILE A 98 8.79 -10.83 -29.85
N VAL A 99 9.46 -9.83 -30.44
CA VAL A 99 9.17 -8.40 -30.18
C VAL A 99 7.71 -8.08 -30.54
N LYS A 100 7.24 -8.52 -31.69
CA LYS A 100 5.83 -8.33 -32.09
C LYS A 100 4.84 -9.05 -31.16
N ALA A 101 5.17 -10.27 -30.73
CA ALA A 101 4.36 -11.04 -29.80
C ALA A 101 4.22 -10.31 -28.44
N ILE A 102 5.32 -9.79 -27.88
CA ILE A 102 5.35 -9.02 -26.65
C ILE A 102 4.55 -7.72 -26.78
N GLN A 103 4.74 -6.96 -27.87
CA GLN A 103 4.05 -5.70 -28.12
C GLN A 103 2.55 -5.86 -28.36
N LYS A 104 2.11 -7.00 -28.92
CA LYS A 104 0.70 -7.34 -29.13
C LYS A 104 -0.02 -7.79 -27.86
N ASN A 105 0.72 -8.27 -26.84
CA ASN A 105 0.12 -8.75 -25.61
C ASN A 105 -0.27 -7.57 -24.68
N ASP A 106 -1.52 -7.52 -24.22
CA ASP A 106 -2.10 -6.40 -23.44
C ASP A 106 -1.32 -6.07 -22.16
N PHE A 107 -0.66 -7.05 -21.58
CA PHE A 107 0.09 -6.91 -20.33
C PHE A 107 1.57 -6.57 -20.55
N LEU A 108 2.20 -7.21 -21.54
CA LEU A 108 3.63 -7.05 -21.83
C LEU A 108 3.93 -5.83 -22.71
N SER A 109 2.94 -5.29 -23.42
CA SER A 109 3.07 -4.08 -24.27
C SER A 109 3.50 -2.82 -23.49
N ARG A 110 3.43 -2.85 -22.15
CA ARG A 110 3.88 -1.76 -21.27
C ARG A 110 5.41 -1.74 -21.04
N LEU A 111 6.10 -2.77 -21.51
CA LEU A 111 7.57 -2.87 -21.41
C LEU A 111 8.24 -1.90 -22.39
N ASP A 112 9.34 -1.31 -21.97
CA ASP A 112 10.17 -0.48 -22.86
C ASP A 112 11.09 -1.34 -23.73
N ASP A 113 11.65 -0.72 -24.78
CA ASP A 113 12.49 -1.41 -25.77
C ASP A 113 13.72 -2.12 -25.14
N GLU A 114 14.29 -1.53 -24.07
CA GLU A 114 15.43 -2.12 -23.37
C GLU A 114 15.04 -3.37 -22.58
N GLN A 115 13.86 -3.34 -21.94
CA GLN A 115 13.29 -4.51 -21.24
C GLN A 115 12.92 -5.62 -22.22
N ILE A 116 12.32 -5.26 -23.36
CA ILE A 116 11.99 -6.22 -24.42
C ILE A 116 13.27 -6.86 -24.96
N ALA A 117 14.32 -6.08 -25.24
CA ALA A 117 15.61 -6.61 -25.70
C ALA A 117 16.22 -7.59 -24.70
N MET A 118 16.23 -7.25 -23.38
CA MET A 118 16.68 -8.17 -22.33
C MET A 118 15.84 -9.45 -22.29
N MET A 119 14.51 -9.35 -22.46
CA MET A 119 13.64 -10.53 -22.51
C MET A 119 13.99 -11.42 -23.68
N VAL A 120 14.16 -10.84 -24.88
CA VAL A 120 14.57 -11.58 -26.10
C VAL A 120 15.86 -12.36 -25.86
N ASP A 121 16.87 -11.72 -25.24
CA ASP A 121 18.16 -12.35 -24.95
C ASP A 121 18.07 -13.55 -23.99
N LEU A 122 17.14 -13.50 -23.03
CA LEU A 122 17.01 -14.46 -21.92
C LEU A 122 15.93 -15.52 -22.11
N LEU A 123 15.12 -15.44 -23.19
CA LEU A 123 14.16 -16.48 -23.54
C LEU A 123 14.88 -17.79 -23.91
N GLU A 124 14.47 -18.91 -23.34
CA GLU A 124 14.98 -20.24 -23.61
C GLU A 124 14.07 -21.02 -24.57
N THR A 125 14.62 -21.93 -25.35
CA THR A 125 13.81 -22.80 -26.23
C THR A 125 13.26 -24.00 -25.45
N PHE A 126 12.00 -24.33 -25.71
CA PHE A 126 11.28 -25.44 -25.08
C PHE A 126 10.47 -26.19 -26.13
N ASP A 127 10.88 -27.41 -26.45
CA ASP A 127 10.21 -28.24 -27.48
C ASP A 127 9.24 -29.21 -26.80
N VAL A 128 8.05 -29.39 -27.38
CA VAL A 128 6.95 -30.22 -26.87
C VAL A 128 6.39 -31.10 -27.99
N SER A 129 6.38 -32.41 -27.75
CA SER A 129 5.80 -33.36 -28.68
C SER A 129 4.28 -33.29 -28.73
N ARG A 130 3.69 -33.69 -29.86
CA ARG A 130 2.24 -33.75 -30.04
C ARG A 130 1.55 -34.45 -28.89
N GLY A 131 0.48 -33.83 -28.35
CA GLY A 131 -0.31 -34.33 -27.21
C GLY A 131 0.31 -33.97 -25.85
N GLY A 132 1.54 -33.45 -25.78
CA GLY A 132 2.20 -33.00 -24.55
C GLY A 132 1.43 -31.86 -23.89
N GLU A 133 1.34 -31.88 -22.56
CA GLU A 133 0.70 -30.86 -21.74
C GLU A 133 1.77 -29.85 -21.27
N VAL A 134 1.63 -28.58 -21.70
CA VAL A 134 2.54 -27.49 -21.34
C VAL A 134 2.08 -26.83 -20.05
N ILE A 135 0.77 -26.61 -19.92
CA ILE A 135 0.13 -25.98 -18.76
C ILE A 135 -1.08 -26.80 -18.35
N LYS A 136 -1.26 -27.01 -17.04
CA LYS A 136 -2.43 -27.67 -16.45
C LYS A 136 -3.26 -26.69 -15.66
N GLU A 137 -4.56 -26.61 -15.92
CA GLU A 137 -5.52 -25.77 -15.18
C GLU A 137 -5.44 -26.04 -13.67
N GLY A 138 -5.43 -24.97 -12.86
CA GLY A 138 -5.37 -25.02 -11.39
C GLY A 138 -3.98 -25.26 -10.80
N SER A 139 -2.96 -25.62 -11.61
CA SER A 139 -1.58 -25.75 -11.14
C SER A 139 -0.94 -24.38 -10.84
N GLU A 140 0.11 -24.37 -10.02
CA GLU A 140 0.96 -23.19 -9.86
C GLU A 140 1.75 -22.96 -11.17
N GLY A 141 1.92 -21.70 -11.54
CA GLY A 141 2.66 -21.34 -12.75
C GLY A 141 3.86 -20.47 -12.41
N ASP A 142 5.00 -20.80 -12.99
CA ASP A 142 6.29 -20.11 -12.81
C ASP A 142 6.89 -19.58 -14.11
N SER A 143 6.29 -19.89 -15.25
CA SER A 143 6.83 -19.57 -16.57
C SER A 143 5.74 -19.04 -17.52
N MET A 144 6.15 -18.22 -18.49
CA MET A 144 5.36 -17.85 -19.65
C MET A 144 5.98 -18.41 -20.92
N TYR A 145 5.19 -18.48 -21.98
CA TYR A 145 5.61 -19.04 -23.25
C TYR A 145 5.18 -18.15 -24.42
N ILE A 146 6.01 -18.15 -25.47
CA ILE A 146 5.71 -17.58 -26.78
C ILE A 146 5.80 -18.69 -27.81
N VAL A 147 4.80 -18.86 -28.67
CA VAL A 147 4.80 -19.91 -29.70
C VAL A 147 5.77 -19.53 -30.81
N ALA A 148 6.83 -20.31 -31.00
CA ALA A 148 7.76 -20.17 -32.12
C ALA A 148 7.23 -20.87 -33.35
N ALA A 149 6.77 -22.13 -33.22
CA ALA A 149 6.20 -22.94 -34.28
C ALA A 149 5.23 -23.99 -33.75
N GLY A 150 4.29 -24.44 -34.54
CA GLY A 150 3.29 -25.42 -34.21
C GLY A 150 1.96 -24.85 -33.72
N GLU A 151 1.05 -25.70 -33.28
CA GLU A 151 -0.29 -25.36 -32.78
C GLU A 151 -0.54 -25.97 -31.42
N LEU A 152 -1.18 -25.20 -30.54
CA LEU A 152 -1.63 -25.70 -29.21
C LEU A 152 -3.13 -25.40 -29.01
N ILE A 153 -3.80 -26.26 -28.25
CA ILE A 153 -5.19 -26.11 -27.88
C ILE A 153 -5.27 -25.64 -26.42
N VAL A 154 -6.06 -24.59 -26.19
CA VAL A 154 -6.38 -24.09 -24.85
C VAL A 154 -7.76 -24.63 -24.45
N THR A 155 -7.82 -25.28 -23.28
CA THR A 155 -9.07 -25.80 -22.70
C THR A 155 -9.27 -25.30 -21.28
N GLN A 156 -10.52 -24.99 -20.90
CA GLN A 156 -10.90 -24.58 -19.55
C GLN A 156 -12.15 -25.36 -19.14
N ALA A 157 -12.11 -25.96 -17.95
CA ALA A 157 -13.18 -26.83 -17.47
C ALA A 157 -13.61 -27.89 -18.52
N GLY A 158 -12.64 -28.41 -19.30
CA GLY A 158 -12.88 -29.41 -20.34
C GLY A 158 -13.44 -28.88 -21.67
N ARG A 159 -13.70 -27.57 -21.80
CA ARG A 159 -14.17 -26.93 -23.05
C ARG A 159 -13.00 -26.29 -23.78
N GLU A 160 -12.92 -26.51 -25.08
CA GLU A 160 -11.95 -25.82 -25.94
C GLU A 160 -12.33 -24.33 -26.07
N LEU A 161 -11.35 -23.45 -25.81
CA LEU A 161 -11.52 -22.00 -25.89
C LEU A 161 -10.96 -21.44 -27.20
N ARG A 162 -9.70 -21.79 -27.51
CA ARG A 162 -8.99 -21.30 -28.69
C ARG A 162 -7.80 -22.16 -29.06
N THR A 163 -7.30 -22.01 -30.28
CA THR A 163 -6.02 -22.55 -30.70
C THR A 163 -4.97 -21.44 -30.69
N LEU A 164 -3.76 -21.74 -30.21
CA LEU A 164 -2.60 -20.85 -30.23
C LEU A 164 -1.69 -21.24 -31.39
N THR A 165 -1.12 -20.22 -32.04
CA THR A 165 -0.26 -20.33 -33.20
C THR A 165 1.00 -19.49 -33.05
N SER A 166 1.95 -19.57 -34.01
CA SER A 166 3.20 -18.81 -33.98
C SER A 166 2.96 -17.31 -33.71
N GLY A 167 3.67 -16.76 -32.73
CA GLY A 167 3.55 -15.38 -32.24
C GLY A 167 2.52 -15.17 -31.12
N ASP A 168 1.78 -16.20 -30.71
CA ASP A 168 0.88 -16.07 -29.55
C ASP A 168 1.64 -16.22 -28.23
N VAL A 169 1.26 -15.41 -27.23
CA VAL A 169 1.77 -15.44 -25.87
C VAL A 169 0.76 -16.13 -24.96
N PHE A 170 1.22 -16.96 -24.04
CA PHE A 170 0.37 -17.59 -23.03
C PHE A 170 1.11 -17.89 -21.72
N GLY A 171 0.35 -18.02 -20.64
CA GLY A 171 0.90 -18.27 -19.29
C GLY A 171 1.55 -17.04 -18.63
N GLU A 172 1.48 -15.85 -19.25
CA GLU A 172 2.03 -14.59 -18.80
C GLU A 172 1.45 -14.13 -17.46
N LEU A 173 0.20 -14.47 -17.19
CA LEU A 173 -0.47 -14.09 -15.94
C LEU A 173 0.21 -14.68 -14.70
N ALA A 174 0.75 -15.87 -14.85
CA ALA A 174 1.46 -16.53 -13.76
C ALA A 174 2.78 -15.82 -13.41
N ILE A 175 3.52 -15.30 -14.39
CA ILE A 175 4.76 -14.56 -14.12
C ILE A 175 4.51 -13.13 -13.64
N LEU A 176 3.43 -12.52 -14.13
CA LEU A 176 3.06 -11.15 -13.77
C LEU A 176 2.44 -11.09 -12.35
N TYR A 177 1.50 -11.98 -12.05
CA TYR A 177 0.60 -11.87 -10.91
C TYR A 177 0.65 -13.04 -9.93
N ASN A 178 1.54 -14.02 -10.15
CA ASN A 178 1.68 -15.20 -9.29
C ASN A 178 0.35 -15.95 -9.05
N CYS A 179 -0.49 -16.03 -10.07
CA CYS A 179 -1.77 -16.71 -10.00
C CYS A 179 -1.67 -18.16 -10.50
N LYS A 180 -2.60 -19.00 -10.07
CA LYS A 180 -2.75 -20.36 -10.62
C LYS A 180 -3.10 -20.31 -12.10
N ARG A 181 -2.76 -21.35 -12.83
CA ARG A 181 -3.08 -21.52 -14.24
C ARG A 181 -4.60 -21.52 -14.46
N THR A 182 -5.09 -20.65 -15.33
CA THR A 182 -6.51 -20.47 -15.59
C THR A 182 -7.08 -21.44 -16.61
N ALA A 183 -6.21 -22.12 -17.36
CA ALA A 183 -6.59 -23.07 -18.41
C ALA A 183 -5.50 -24.13 -18.60
N THR A 184 -5.85 -25.24 -19.25
CA THR A 184 -4.92 -26.28 -19.70
C THR A 184 -4.50 -25.97 -21.15
N VAL A 185 -3.20 -26.10 -21.45
CA VAL A 185 -2.66 -25.91 -22.80
C VAL A 185 -1.91 -27.16 -23.23
N LYS A 186 -2.35 -27.77 -24.35
CA LYS A 186 -1.79 -29.01 -24.91
C LYS A 186 -1.32 -28.82 -26.35
N ALA A 187 -0.23 -29.47 -26.72
CA ALA A 187 0.30 -29.46 -28.06
C ALA A 187 -0.59 -30.26 -29.02
N LYS A 188 -1.06 -29.64 -30.10
CA LYS A 188 -1.84 -30.27 -31.19
C LYS A 188 -0.93 -30.87 -32.27
N THR A 189 0.23 -30.26 -32.47
CA THR A 189 1.30 -30.70 -33.38
C THR A 189 2.60 -30.81 -32.61
N GLU A 190 3.73 -31.08 -33.25
CA GLU A 190 5.06 -30.77 -32.67
C GLU A 190 5.17 -29.27 -32.51
N VAL A 191 5.57 -28.80 -31.34
CA VAL A 191 5.57 -27.38 -30.96
C VAL A 191 6.93 -26.98 -30.45
N ARG A 192 7.42 -25.83 -30.92
CA ARG A 192 8.57 -25.12 -30.35
C ARG A 192 8.08 -23.83 -29.69
N LEU A 193 8.54 -23.63 -28.45
CA LEU A 193 8.19 -22.48 -27.61
C LEU A 193 9.46 -21.73 -27.19
N TRP A 194 9.33 -20.44 -26.97
CA TRP A 194 10.27 -19.69 -26.12
C TRP A 194 9.66 -19.55 -24.74
N CYS A 195 10.44 -19.89 -23.73
CA CYS A 195 10.05 -19.92 -22.32
C CYS A 195 10.80 -18.84 -21.53
N MET A 196 10.12 -18.18 -20.60
CA MET A 196 10.71 -17.29 -19.61
C MET A 196 10.18 -17.59 -18.20
N GLU A 197 11.10 -17.82 -17.27
CA GLU A 197 10.78 -18.01 -15.86
C GLU A 197 10.40 -16.70 -15.17
N ARG A 198 9.49 -16.77 -14.20
CA ARG A 198 9.03 -15.62 -13.41
C ARG A 198 10.18 -14.87 -12.72
N GLN A 199 11.13 -15.59 -12.12
CA GLN A 199 12.28 -14.98 -11.44
C GLN A 199 13.13 -14.14 -12.40
N THR A 200 13.41 -14.64 -13.60
CA THR A 200 14.14 -13.91 -14.64
C THR A 200 13.39 -12.64 -15.05
N TYR A 201 12.11 -12.76 -15.36
CA TYR A 201 11.26 -11.61 -15.69
C TYR A 201 11.27 -10.54 -14.57
N ARG A 202 11.05 -10.96 -13.32
CA ARG A 202 11.03 -10.02 -12.18
C ARG A 202 12.39 -9.36 -11.96
N THR A 203 13.49 -10.08 -12.15
CA THR A 203 14.83 -9.51 -12.03
C THR A 203 15.08 -8.43 -13.08
N ILE A 204 14.66 -8.65 -14.35
CA ILE A 204 14.74 -7.65 -15.42
C ILE A 204 14.01 -6.37 -15.00
N ILE A 205 12.74 -6.50 -14.59
CA ILE A 205 11.89 -5.33 -14.22
C ILE A 205 12.44 -4.61 -12.99
N THR A 206 12.87 -5.37 -11.95
CA THR A 206 13.40 -4.80 -10.71
C THR A 206 14.70 -4.03 -10.94
N ASN A 207 15.65 -4.59 -11.70
CA ASN A 207 16.94 -3.95 -11.96
C ASN A 207 16.74 -2.64 -12.74
N LYS A 208 15.82 -2.62 -13.69
CA LYS A 208 15.47 -1.40 -14.43
C LYS A 208 14.87 -0.33 -13.51
N SER A 209 13.93 -0.73 -12.66
CA SER A 209 13.29 0.18 -11.70
C SER A 209 14.30 0.76 -10.70
N LYS A 210 15.23 -0.07 -10.17
CA LYS A 210 16.33 0.37 -9.30
C LYS A 210 17.21 1.39 -10.01
N LYS A 211 17.71 1.04 -11.22
CA LYS A 211 18.58 1.92 -12.02
C LYS A 211 17.93 3.26 -12.34
N LYS A 212 16.64 3.25 -12.71
CA LYS A 212 15.86 4.48 -12.97
C LYS A 212 15.79 5.35 -11.71
N ARG A 213 15.51 4.75 -10.54
CA ARG A 213 15.43 5.47 -9.28
C ARG A 213 16.78 6.06 -8.86
N GLU A 214 17.86 5.31 -8.97
CA GLU A 214 19.24 5.78 -8.70
C GLU A 214 19.61 6.97 -9.59
N GLN A 215 19.27 6.91 -10.88
CA GLN A 215 19.50 8.02 -11.81
C GLN A 215 18.73 9.28 -11.38
N LEU A 216 17.46 9.14 -10.98
CA LEU A 216 16.65 10.26 -10.51
C LEU A 216 17.22 10.88 -9.22
N LEU A 217 17.63 10.05 -8.26
CA LEU A 217 18.31 10.51 -7.06
C LEU A 217 19.59 11.27 -7.41
N GLY A 218 20.40 10.76 -8.34
CA GLY A 218 21.57 11.46 -8.85
C GLY A 218 21.23 12.83 -9.43
N PHE A 219 20.19 12.92 -10.27
CA PHE A 219 19.77 14.19 -10.86
C PHE A 219 19.28 15.21 -9.82
N LEU A 220 18.49 14.76 -8.84
CA LEU A 220 18.01 15.65 -7.77
C LEU A 220 19.18 16.19 -6.92
N LYS A 221 20.20 15.36 -6.65
CA LYS A 221 21.41 15.76 -5.91
C LYS A 221 22.29 16.78 -6.67
N THR A 222 22.17 16.87 -7.99
CA THR A 222 22.87 17.89 -8.79
C THR A 222 22.14 19.23 -8.81
N SER A 223 20.87 19.27 -8.43
CA SER A 223 20.09 20.50 -8.36
C SER A 223 20.60 21.39 -7.23
N ARG A 224 20.87 22.67 -7.53
CA ARG A 224 21.30 23.65 -6.52
C ARG A 224 20.29 23.83 -5.40
N THR A 225 19.02 23.66 -5.71
CA THR A 225 17.88 23.86 -4.82
C THR A 225 17.62 22.63 -3.94
N LEU A 226 17.84 21.41 -4.46
CA LEU A 226 17.42 20.16 -3.81
C LEU A 226 18.59 19.35 -3.21
N LYS A 227 19.85 19.74 -3.49
CA LYS A 227 21.05 18.99 -3.06
C LYS A 227 21.20 18.85 -1.55
N ASP A 228 20.64 19.78 -0.77
CA ASP A 228 20.76 19.80 0.69
C ASP A 228 19.66 18.98 1.38
N LEU A 229 18.73 18.41 0.61
CA LEU A 229 17.73 17.45 1.12
C LEU A 229 18.36 16.09 1.36
N ASN A 230 17.95 15.43 2.44
CA ASN A 230 18.39 14.06 2.73
C ASN A 230 17.73 13.04 1.79
N ASP A 231 18.28 11.82 1.74
CA ASP A 231 17.82 10.77 0.82
C ASP A 231 16.35 10.37 1.06
N VAL A 232 15.84 10.46 2.29
CA VAL A 232 14.42 10.21 2.60
C VAL A 232 13.52 11.24 1.93
N GLN A 233 13.89 12.52 2.00
CA GLN A 233 13.15 13.62 1.38
C GLN A 233 13.20 13.53 -0.15
N LEU A 234 14.38 13.30 -0.72
CA LEU A 234 14.56 13.09 -2.16
C LEU A 234 13.75 11.87 -2.64
N SER A 235 13.74 10.78 -1.87
CA SER A 235 12.94 9.60 -2.16
C SER A 235 11.45 9.91 -2.23
N LYS A 236 10.92 10.70 -1.29
CA LYS A 236 9.51 11.15 -1.30
C LYS A 236 9.17 12.04 -2.50
N ILE A 237 10.08 12.94 -2.88
CA ILE A 237 9.92 13.77 -4.07
C ILE A 237 9.78 12.88 -5.32
N ILE A 238 10.67 11.90 -5.50
CA ILE A 238 10.59 10.95 -6.62
C ILE A 238 9.26 10.20 -6.63
N ASP A 239 8.78 9.76 -5.45
CA ASP A 239 7.50 9.06 -5.30
C ASP A 239 6.27 9.94 -5.63
N SER A 240 6.44 11.26 -5.63
CA SER A 240 5.40 12.25 -5.94
C SER A 240 5.44 12.72 -7.39
N MET A 241 6.56 12.50 -8.10
CA MET A 241 6.76 12.95 -9.47
C MET A 241 5.93 12.18 -10.50
N GLU A 242 5.58 12.85 -11.60
CA GLU A 242 4.88 12.29 -12.74
C GLU A 242 5.76 12.26 -13.99
N GLU A 243 5.72 11.14 -14.74
CA GLU A 243 6.35 11.06 -16.05
C GLU A 243 5.44 11.64 -17.12
N VAL A 244 5.88 12.72 -17.78
CA VAL A 244 5.14 13.41 -18.85
C VAL A 244 5.94 13.35 -20.13
N LYS A 245 5.26 13.05 -21.24
CA LYS A 245 5.86 12.95 -22.59
C LYS A 245 5.39 14.11 -23.46
N TYR A 246 6.32 14.69 -24.19
CA TYR A 246 6.09 15.78 -25.13
C TYR A 246 6.55 15.39 -26.52
N GLN A 247 5.80 15.83 -27.51
CA GLN A 247 6.15 15.68 -28.92
C GLN A 247 7.06 16.83 -29.38
N ASN A 248 7.67 16.66 -30.55
CA ASN A 248 8.50 17.71 -31.14
C ASN A 248 7.74 19.03 -31.26
N LYS A 249 8.34 20.13 -30.79
CA LYS A 249 7.81 21.50 -30.75
C LYS A 249 6.70 21.75 -29.71
N ASP A 250 6.35 20.79 -28.87
CA ASP A 250 5.43 21.05 -27.76
C ASP A 250 6.04 22.08 -26.80
N VAL A 251 5.25 23.10 -26.43
CA VAL A 251 5.66 24.09 -25.45
C VAL A 251 5.37 23.53 -24.05
N ILE A 252 6.44 23.18 -23.34
CA ILE A 252 6.37 22.62 -21.98
C ILE A 252 6.05 23.74 -20.97
N VAL A 253 6.73 24.88 -21.13
CA VAL A 253 6.59 26.06 -20.27
C VAL A 253 6.61 27.30 -21.17
N ARG A 254 5.69 28.24 -20.93
CA ARG A 254 5.59 29.50 -21.69
C ARG A 254 6.06 30.68 -20.83
N GLU A 255 6.92 31.55 -21.38
CA GLU A 255 7.33 32.79 -20.74
C GLU A 255 6.12 33.63 -20.34
N GLY A 256 6.12 34.20 -19.12
CA GLY A 256 5.03 34.99 -18.57
C GLY A 256 3.85 34.19 -18.00
N ALA A 257 3.80 32.88 -18.15
CA ALA A 257 2.80 32.04 -17.49
C ALA A 257 3.09 31.85 -16.00
N GLU A 258 2.08 31.49 -15.22
CA GLU A 258 2.25 31.11 -13.82
C GLU A 258 3.19 29.90 -13.69
N ALA A 259 4.03 29.93 -12.67
CA ALA A 259 5.07 28.92 -12.47
C ALA A 259 4.70 28.01 -11.29
N ASN A 260 4.01 26.89 -11.58
CA ASN A 260 3.51 25.96 -10.57
C ASN A 260 4.15 24.57 -10.62
N THR A 261 5.05 24.29 -11.58
CA THR A 261 5.58 22.95 -11.81
C THR A 261 7.09 22.96 -12.05
N PHE A 262 7.80 22.01 -11.50
CA PHE A 262 9.23 21.75 -11.70
C PHE A 262 9.42 20.51 -12.59
N TYR A 263 10.44 20.54 -13.46
CA TYR A 263 10.70 19.51 -14.46
C TYR A 263 12.15 19.02 -14.42
N ILE A 264 12.34 17.71 -14.63
CA ILE A 264 13.64 17.05 -14.86
C ILE A 264 13.59 16.32 -16.20
N ILE A 265 14.54 16.57 -17.08
CA ILE A 265 14.60 15.93 -18.40
C ILE A 265 15.17 14.49 -18.25
N LEU A 266 14.38 13.49 -18.61
CA LEU A 266 14.80 12.07 -18.65
C LEU A 266 15.40 11.67 -19.99
N LYS A 267 14.74 12.09 -21.06
CA LYS A 267 15.13 11.80 -22.45
C LYS A 267 14.79 13.00 -23.34
N GLY A 268 15.56 13.17 -24.41
CA GLY A 268 15.38 14.24 -25.40
C GLY A 268 16.05 15.54 -25.02
N GLU A 269 15.80 16.57 -25.79
CA GLU A 269 16.38 17.91 -25.65
C GLU A 269 15.27 18.95 -25.54
N VAL A 270 15.47 19.96 -24.71
CA VAL A 270 14.56 21.09 -24.51
C VAL A 270 15.25 22.38 -24.92
N LEU A 271 14.64 23.13 -25.83
CA LEU A 271 15.08 24.43 -26.30
C LEU A 271 14.52 25.53 -25.39
N VAL A 272 15.40 26.33 -24.80
CA VAL A 272 15.03 27.48 -23.98
C VAL A 272 15.15 28.74 -24.78
N THR A 273 14.04 29.48 -24.90
CA THR A 273 13.96 30.78 -25.62
C THR A 273 13.40 31.87 -24.70
N LYS A 274 13.79 33.10 -24.97
CA LYS A 274 13.28 34.29 -24.26
C LYS A 274 12.94 35.38 -25.24
N SER A 275 11.87 36.13 -24.98
CA SER A 275 11.49 37.29 -25.76
C SER A 275 12.37 38.49 -25.38
N VAL A 276 13.13 39.02 -26.34
CA VAL A 276 13.95 40.23 -26.17
C VAL A 276 13.54 41.20 -27.29
N ASN A 277 12.97 42.32 -26.94
CA ASN A 277 12.48 43.36 -27.90
C ASN A 277 11.49 42.79 -28.92
N GLY A 278 10.61 41.82 -28.49
CA GLY A 278 9.62 41.22 -29.36
C GLY A 278 10.13 40.07 -30.26
N LEU A 279 11.45 39.78 -30.23
CA LEU A 279 12.05 38.70 -30.97
C LEU A 279 12.40 37.53 -30.04
N GLN A 280 12.07 36.30 -30.43
CA GLN A 280 12.43 35.10 -29.69
C GLN A 280 13.92 34.78 -29.87
N LYS A 281 14.71 34.92 -28.80
CA LYS A 281 16.13 34.60 -28.80
C LYS A 281 16.37 33.28 -28.10
N GLN A 282 17.10 32.36 -28.74
CA GLN A 282 17.54 31.14 -28.12
C GLN A 282 18.57 31.47 -27.02
N ILE A 283 18.33 30.91 -25.82
CA ILE A 283 19.19 31.08 -24.64
C ILE A 283 20.14 29.90 -24.50
N ARG A 284 19.57 28.67 -24.46
CA ARG A 284 20.34 27.43 -24.35
C ARG A 284 19.51 26.22 -24.76
N ARG A 285 20.18 25.08 -24.98
CA ARG A 285 19.60 23.75 -25.05
C ARG A 285 19.85 23.02 -23.72
N MET A 286 18.92 22.22 -23.30
CA MET A 286 18.97 21.42 -22.09
C MET A 286 18.73 19.96 -22.45
N GLY A 287 19.54 19.07 -21.90
CA GLY A 287 19.49 17.63 -22.17
C GLY A 287 19.19 16.80 -20.93
N LYS A 288 19.38 15.51 -21.08
CA LYS A 288 19.14 14.50 -20.03
C LYS A 288 19.84 14.85 -18.70
N GLY A 289 19.07 14.84 -17.61
CA GLY A 289 19.53 15.12 -16.24
C GLY A 289 19.47 16.62 -15.87
N GLU A 290 19.30 17.51 -16.84
CA GLU A 290 19.07 18.91 -16.54
C GLU A 290 17.62 19.15 -16.11
N HIS A 291 17.40 20.25 -15.38
CA HIS A 291 16.11 20.58 -14.78
C HIS A 291 15.77 22.05 -15.00
N PHE A 292 14.48 22.37 -14.93
CA PHE A 292 13.98 23.74 -15.05
C PHE A 292 12.68 23.94 -14.26
N GLY A 293 12.42 25.20 -13.91
CA GLY A 293 11.21 25.58 -13.18
C GLY A 293 11.33 25.43 -11.66
N GLU A 294 12.53 25.24 -11.11
CA GLU A 294 12.81 25.11 -9.68
C GLU A 294 12.33 26.31 -8.86
N GLN A 295 12.33 27.51 -9.44
CA GLN A 295 11.84 28.70 -8.76
C GLN A 295 10.33 28.64 -8.46
N ALA A 296 9.59 27.86 -9.26
CA ALA A 296 8.17 27.63 -9.03
C ALA A 296 7.86 26.89 -7.72
N LEU A 297 8.80 26.08 -7.23
CA LEU A 297 8.65 25.34 -5.97
C LEU A 297 8.77 26.23 -4.72
N ILE A 298 9.41 27.42 -4.87
CA ILE A 298 9.82 28.25 -3.75
C ILE A 298 9.03 29.56 -3.71
N ARG A 299 8.67 30.09 -4.86
CA ARG A 299 8.06 31.43 -5.00
C ARG A 299 6.91 31.44 -5.97
N GLU A 300 5.97 32.36 -5.75
CA GLU A 300 5.00 32.75 -6.75
C GLU A 300 5.65 33.69 -7.76
N VAL A 301 6.17 33.10 -8.84
CA VAL A 301 6.85 33.87 -9.90
C VAL A 301 6.30 33.44 -11.26
N LEU A 302 6.34 34.38 -12.20
CA LEU A 302 6.04 34.08 -13.59
C LEU A 302 7.23 33.38 -14.26
N ARG A 303 6.98 32.57 -15.26
CA ARG A 303 8.01 31.90 -16.07
C ARG A 303 8.90 32.92 -16.77
N THR A 304 10.20 32.82 -16.58
CA THR A 304 11.20 33.73 -17.09
C THR A 304 11.64 33.47 -18.52
N ALA A 305 11.28 32.33 -19.08
CA ALA A 305 11.61 31.88 -20.44
C ALA A 305 10.61 30.83 -20.93
N THR A 306 10.55 30.61 -22.22
CA THR A 306 9.79 29.54 -22.85
C THR A 306 10.70 28.31 -23.03
N CYS A 307 10.20 27.13 -22.63
CA CYS A 307 10.86 25.84 -22.83
C CYS A 307 10.01 24.99 -23.78
N ALA A 308 10.58 24.56 -24.89
CA ALA A 308 9.91 23.76 -25.90
C ALA A 308 10.70 22.47 -26.20
N ALA A 309 9.99 21.39 -26.51
CA ALA A 309 10.59 20.11 -26.87
C ALA A 309 11.28 20.18 -28.24
N GLU A 310 12.54 19.74 -28.33
CA GLU A 310 13.27 19.55 -29.59
C GLU A 310 13.37 18.05 -29.87
N GLY A 311 12.43 17.52 -30.64
CA GLY A 311 12.18 16.07 -30.79
C GLY A 311 11.27 15.51 -29.69
N PRO A 312 11.13 14.18 -29.58
CA PRO A 312 10.38 13.55 -28.49
C PRO A 312 11.11 13.74 -27.13
N VAL A 313 10.43 14.34 -26.16
CA VAL A 313 10.98 14.61 -24.82
C VAL A 313 10.18 13.88 -23.75
N THR A 314 10.85 13.29 -22.77
CA THR A 314 10.24 12.75 -21.57
C THR A 314 10.80 13.48 -20.36
N CYS A 315 9.91 14.08 -19.56
CA CYS A 315 10.25 14.73 -18.30
C CYS A 315 9.60 14.04 -17.12
N PHE A 316 10.24 14.17 -15.94
CA PHE A 316 9.54 14.07 -14.66
C PHE A 316 9.10 15.44 -14.20
N SER A 317 7.86 15.55 -13.71
CA SER A 317 7.30 16.81 -13.17
C SER A 317 6.80 16.61 -11.74
N ILE A 318 6.84 17.69 -10.94
CA ILE A 318 6.19 17.80 -9.65
C ILE A 318 5.60 19.18 -9.49
N ASP A 319 4.33 19.24 -9.06
CA ASP A 319 3.65 20.52 -8.81
C ASP A 319 4.04 21.09 -7.45
N LYS A 320 3.99 22.41 -7.33
CA LYS A 320 4.36 23.17 -6.13
C LYS A 320 3.57 22.69 -4.91
N GLU A 321 2.25 22.57 -5.01
CA GLU A 321 1.39 22.10 -3.92
C GLU A 321 1.81 20.71 -3.41
N VAL A 322 2.08 19.78 -4.32
CA VAL A 322 2.54 18.41 -3.99
C VAL A 322 3.92 18.45 -3.34
N PHE A 323 4.82 19.32 -3.81
CA PHE A 323 6.14 19.50 -3.22
C PHE A 323 6.05 20.04 -1.79
N GLU A 324 5.22 21.06 -1.55
CA GLU A 324 4.98 21.66 -0.23
C GLU A 324 4.33 20.68 0.76
N GLU A 325 3.44 19.77 0.29
CA GLU A 325 2.90 18.66 1.09
C GLU A 325 3.95 17.61 1.46
N THR A 326 4.99 17.46 0.65
CA THR A 326 6.01 16.42 0.78
C THR A 326 7.17 16.82 1.69
N ILE A 327 7.58 18.09 1.64
CA ILE A 327 8.76 18.64 2.33
C ILE A 327 8.34 19.48 3.54
N PRO A 328 9.01 19.33 4.72
CA PRO A 328 8.77 20.17 5.89
C PRO A 328 9.02 21.65 5.62
N VAL A 329 8.22 22.54 6.23
CA VAL A 329 8.27 24.01 6.03
C VAL A 329 9.64 24.58 6.40
N GLU A 330 10.31 24.02 7.42
CA GLU A 330 11.65 24.44 7.87
C GLU A 330 12.71 24.35 6.76
N HIS A 331 12.55 23.39 5.83
CA HIS A 331 13.41 23.28 4.66
C HIS A 331 13.02 24.25 3.53
N LEU A 332 11.74 24.63 3.46
CA LEU A 332 11.29 25.65 2.49
C LEU A 332 11.83 27.04 2.82
N GLU A 333 11.96 27.39 4.10
CA GLU A 333 12.56 28.66 4.54
C GLU A 333 14.05 28.74 4.18
N LEU A 334 14.80 27.65 4.28
CA LEU A 334 16.19 27.57 3.81
C LEU A 334 16.30 27.84 2.30
N PHE A 335 15.35 27.37 1.50
CA PHE A 335 15.33 27.67 0.06
C PHE A 335 15.10 29.16 -0.23
N ASP A 336 14.27 29.84 0.56
CA ASP A 336 14.01 31.27 0.37
C ASP A 336 15.26 32.10 0.73
N GLU A 337 16.01 31.69 1.74
CA GLU A 337 17.26 32.34 2.14
C GLU A 337 18.38 32.16 1.10
N TYR A 338 18.54 30.95 0.52
CA TYR A 338 19.45 30.67 -0.59
C TYR A 338 19.08 31.48 -1.86
N ALA A 339 17.80 31.63 -2.15
CA ALA A 339 17.35 32.40 -3.27
C ALA A 339 17.63 33.92 -3.06
N ARG A 340 17.49 34.43 -1.82
CA ARG A 340 17.88 35.81 -1.45
C ARG A 340 19.38 36.01 -1.56
N GLN A 341 20.20 35.10 -1.08
CA GLN A 341 21.66 35.15 -1.20
C GLN A 341 22.14 35.11 -2.66
N SER A 342 21.50 34.27 -3.50
CA SER A 342 21.81 34.21 -4.93
C SER A 342 21.48 35.56 -5.67
N TYR A 343 20.42 36.24 -5.24
CA TYR A 343 20.05 37.55 -5.78
C TYR A 343 20.97 38.66 -5.24
N LEU A 344 21.32 38.61 -3.96
CA LEU A 344 22.27 39.52 -3.33
C LEU A 344 23.67 39.36 -3.94
N LEU A 345 24.15 38.14 -4.22
CA LEU A 345 25.42 37.87 -4.91
C LEU A 345 25.44 38.47 -6.33
N ARG A 346 24.32 38.39 -7.07
CA ARG A 346 24.22 39.06 -8.37
C ARG A 346 24.12 40.58 -8.25
N TYR A 347 23.45 41.07 -7.23
CA TYR A 347 23.37 42.53 -6.94
C TYR A 347 24.71 43.04 -6.41
N PHE A 348 25.41 42.30 -5.55
CA PHE A 348 26.75 42.61 -5.06
C PHE A 348 27.82 42.54 -6.15
N LEU A 349 27.69 41.67 -7.14
CA LEU A 349 28.59 41.66 -8.31
C LEU A 349 28.38 42.86 -9.23
N ILE A 350 27.16 43.41 -9.29
CA ILE A 350 26.83 44.63 -10.01
C ILE A 350 27.22 45.89 -9.18
N VAL A 351 27.08 45.81 -7.84
CA VAL A 351 27.41 46.95 -6.93
C VAL A 351 28.90 46.99 -6.57
N ARG A 352 29.65 45.85 -6.66
CA ARG A 352 31.10 45.81 -6.45
C ARG A 352 31.92 46.41 -7.62
N LEU A 353 31.24 46.79 -8.70
CA LEU A 353 31.82 47.65 -9.74
C LEU A 353 31.67 49.15 -9.44
N VAL A 354 31.00 49.53 -8.34
CA VAL A 354 30.87 50.87 -7.86
C VAL A 354 30.99 50.88 -6.35
N GLN A 355 32.15 51.31 -5.85
CA GLN A 355 32.52 51.65 -4.46
C GLN A 355 33.24 50.58 -3.62
N SER A 356 34.49 50.89 -3.38
CA SER A 356 35.36 50.49 -2.28
C SER A 356 34.95 51.18 -0.96
N ASP A 357 35.22 50.47 0.12
CA ASP A 357 35.57 50.88 1.48
C ASP A 357 34.57 50.60 2.63
N GLU A 358 35.16 49.99 3.64
CA GLU A 358 34.91 49.95 5.08
C GLU A 358 33.98 48.90 5.72
N CYS A 359 34.66 48.05 6.47
CA CYS A 359 34.39 47.33 7.75
C CYS A 359 32.99 47.41 8.41
N ASN A 360 32.40 46.24 8.81
CA ASN A 360 32.36 45.89 10.23
C ASN A 360 31.69 44.53 10.51
N VAL A 361 32.22 43.87 11.49
CA VAL A 361 31.94 42.71 12.29
C VAL A 361 30.46 42.47 12.58
N LEU A 362 29.98 41.23 12.39
CA LEU A 362 28.75 40.70 13.00
C LEU A 362 29.00 39.37 13.71
N VAL A 363 28.70 39.41 15.00
CA VAL A 363 28.88 38.35 15.98
C VAL A 363 27.82 37.26 15.78
N PHE A 364 28.26 35.98 15.72
CA PHE A 364 27.39 34.84 15.75
C PHE A 364 26.98 34.50 17.19
N PHE A 365 25.68 34.50 17.45
CA PHE A 365 25.11 33.81 18.62
C PHE A 365 24.68 32.41 18.23
N ILE A 366 25.38 31.40 18.78
CA ILE A 366 24.97 30.03 18.77
C ILE A 366 24.10 29.80 20.01
N VAL A 367 22.81 29.54 19.81
CA VAL A 367 21.94 29.02 20.87
C VAL A 367 21.87 27.50 20.74
N SER A 368 22.54 26.85 21.69
CA SER A 368 22.53 25.41 21.89
C SER A 368 21.28 25.04 22.68
N SER A 369 20.30 24.39 22.08
CA SER A 369 19.18 23.80 22.80
C SER A 369 19.56 22.43 23.36
N LYS A 370 19.72 22.36 24.68
CA LYS A 370 19.86 21.12 25.42
C LYS A 370 18.58 20.28 25.32
N MET A 371 18.70 19.08 24.79
CA MET A 371 17.70 18.04 24.93
C MET A 371 17.58 17.62 26.38
N LEU A 372 16.38 17.76 26.93
CA LEU A 372 15.97 17.09 28.15
C LEU A 372 15.64 15.63 27.80
N GLN A 373 16.49 14.72 28.24
CA GLN A 373 16.18 13.30 28.30
C GLN A 373 15.35 13.06 29.57
N GLU A 374 14.09 12.75 29.41
CA GLU A 374 13.32 12.10 30.47
C GLU A 374 13.55 10.58 30.39
N THR A 375 14.31 10.10 31.34
CA THR A 375 14.48 8.68 31.62
C THR A 375 13.31 8.20 32.47
N HIS A 376 12.35 7.52 31.87
CA HIS A 376 11.45 6.64 32.62
C HIS A 376 12.08 5.26 32.72
N ALA A 377 12.44 4.88 33.94
CA ALA A 377 12.84 3.53 34.31
C ALA A 377 11.63 2.57 34.14
N PRO A 378 11.81 1.38 33.58
CA PRO A 378 10.73 0.41 33.56
C PRO A 378 10.57 -0.24 34.95
N GLU A 379 9.36 -0.15 35.49
CA GLU A 379 8.95 -0.98 36.62
C GLU A 379 9.11 -2.46 36.24
N LYS A 380 9.94 -3.14 37.00
CA LYS A 380 10.07 -4.60 37.00
C LYS A 380 8.80 -5.20 37.60
N SER A 381 7.84 -5.62 36.77
CA SER A 381 6.82 -6.57 37.17
C SER A 381 7.46 -7.96 37.27
N SER A 382 7.56 -8.43 38.48
CA SER A 382 8.03 -9.75 38.92
C SER A 382 7.14 -10.89 38.41
N LEU A 383 7.77 -12.07 38.19
CA LEU A 383 7.23 -13.38 37.90
C LEU A 383 6.64 -13.60 36.50
N SER A 384 7.53 -13.73 35.54
CA SER A 384 7.30 -14.53 34.34
C SER A 384 7.59 -15.99 34.71
N SER A 385 6.56 -16.76 35.07
CA SER A 385 6.63 -18.22 34.99
C SER A 385 6.83 -18.56 33.50
N THR A 386 7.98 -19.14 33.16
CA THR A 386 8.34 -19.48 31.78
C THR A 386 7.32 -20.50 31.27
N LEU A 387 6.48 -20.11 30.33
CA LEU A 387 5.48 -20.98 29.70
C LEU A 387 6.21 -22.11 28.99
N ARG A 388 5.83 -23.38 29.23
CA ARG A 388 6.40 -24.56 28.59
C ARG A 388 5.33 -25.26 27.74
N LEU A 389 5.72 -25.87 26.63
CA LEU A 389 4.79 -26.57 25.73
C LEU A 389 3.95 -27.64 26.46
N LYS A 390 4.55 -28.37 27.41
CA LYS A 390 3.85 -29.39 28.22
C LYS A 390 2.81 -28.82 29.19
N ASP A 391 2.84 -27.53 29.47
CA ASP A 391 1.90 -26.85 30.36
C ASP A 391 0.66 -26.36 29.60
N LEU A 392 0.63 -26.52 28.25
CA LEU A 392 -0.47 -26.16 27.36
C LEU A 392 -1.26 -27.40 26.96
N VAL A 393 -2.58 -27.38 27.13
CA VAL A 393 -3.48 -28.41 26.68
C VAL A 393 -4.52 -27.83 25.70
N PRO A 394 -4.90 -28.59 24.66
CA PRO A 394 -5.95 -28.19 23.74
C PRO A 394 -7.28 -28.00 24.45
N VAL A 395 -7.99 -26.92 24.13
CA VAL A 395 -9.41 -26.79 24.46
C VAL A 395 -10.20 -27.63 23.46
N VAL A 396 -11.19 -28.40 23.95
CA VAL A 396 -12.02 -29.24 23.09
C VAL A 396 -13.42 -28.66 22.96
N TYR A 397 -14.09 -28.96 21.85
CA TYR A 397 -15.48 -28.61 21.64
C TYR A 397 -16.38 -29.37 22.65
N GLN A 398 -17.25 -28.65 23.32
CA GLN A 398 -18.13 -29.21 24.33
C GLN A 398 -19.40 -29.82 23.73
N GLU A 399 -19.83 -29.32 22.58
CA GLU A 399 -21.10 -29.67 21.94
C GLU A 399 -20.99 -29.66 20.40
N GLY A 400 -21.93 -30.36 19.74
CA GLY A 400 -22.11 -30.40 18.30
C GLY A 400 -21.27 -31.48 17.60
N ARG A 401 -21.19 -31.41 16.26
CA ARG A 401 -20.56 -32.42 15.38
C ARG A 401 -19.10 -32.73 15.72
N PHE A 402 -18.39 -31.80 16.30
CA PHE A 402 -16.96 -31.91 16.64
C PHE A 402 -16.71 -32.10 18.16
N GLN A 403 -17.72 -32.50 18.91
CA GLN A 403 -17.57 -32.71 20.37
C GLN A 403 -16.37 -33.61 20.68
N GLY A 404 -15.50 -33.16 21.59
CA GLY A 404 -14.28 -33.86 21.98
C GLY A 404 -13.05 -33.53 21.11
N ASP A 405 -13.23 -32.95 19.93
CA ASP A 405 -12.12 -32.55 19.09
C ASP A 405 -11.45 -31.26 19.60
N PRO A 406 -10.14 -31.09 19.40
CA PRO A 406 -9.45 -29.79 19.67
C PRO A 406 -10.04 -28.61 18.90
N VAL A 407 -10.25 -27.50 19.60
CA VAL A 407 -10.79 -26.29 19.00
C VAL A 407 -9.76 -25.65 18.08
N THR A 408 -10.11 -25.58 16.80
CA THR A 408 -9.34 -24.85 15.79
C THR A 408 -9.94 -23.47 15.59
N LEU A 409 -9.11 -22.44 15.75
CA LEU A 409 -9.47 -21.02 15.56
C LEU A 409 -9.36 -20.57 14.09
N GLY A 410 -8.48 -21.21 13.32
CA GLY A 410 -8.27 -20.89 11.91
C GLY A 410 -7.34 -21.89 11.21
N VAL A 411 -7.51 -22.00 9.89
CA VAL A 411 -6.66 -22.81 9.00
C VAL A 411 -6.19 -21.91 7.87
N GLY A 412 -4.88 -21.79 7.68
CA GLY A 412 -4.25 -20.97 6.66
C GLY A 412 -3.28 -21.76 5.79
N GLY A 413 -2.72 -21.10 4.76
CA GLY A 413 -1.76 -21.72 3.83
C GLY A 413 -0.47 -22.21 4.51
N PHE A 414 -0.14 -21.69 5.69
CA PHE A 414 1.08 -22.06 6.42
C PHE A 414 0.82 -22.97 7.63
N GLY A 415 -0.42 -23.26 7.99
CA GLY A 415 -0.71 -24.13 9.12
C GLY A 415 -2.06 -23.88 9.78
N ARG A 416 -2.16 -24.33 11.02
CA ARG A 416 -3.39 -24.33 11.82
C ARG A 416 -3.17 -23.56 13.11
N VAL A 417 -4.19 -22.80 13.54
CA VAL A 417 -4.21 -22.09 14.83
C VAL A 417 -5.19 -22.82 15.75
N GLU A 418 -4.72 -23.31 16.88
CA GLU A 418 -5.47 -24.09 17.86
C GLU A 418 -5.63 -23.30 19.16
N LEU A 419 -6.78 -23.49 19.83
CA LEU A 419 -7.04 -22.89 21.14
C LEU A 419 -6.44 -23.77 22.24
N MET A 420 -5.55 -23.17 23.02
CA MET A 420 -4.87 -23.82 24.14
C MET A 420 -5.26 -23.19 25.46
N THR A 421 -5.26 -23.96 26.53
CA THR A 421 -5.32 -23.44 27.91
C THR A 421 -4.10 -23.86 28.69
N ALA A 422 -3.60 -22.98 29.54
CA ALA A 422 -2.47 -23.29 30.42
C ALA A 422 -2.97 -23.96 31.70
N LEU A 423 -2.41 -25.12 32.04
CA LEU A 423 -2.79 -25.94 33.20
C LEU A 423 -2.57 -25.20 34.54
N ASN A 424 -1.56 -24.34 34.62
CA ASN A 424 -1.14 -23.70 35.86
C ASN A 424 -2.01 -22.48 36.25
N HIS A 425 -2.69 -21.82 35.28
CA HIS A 425 -3.48 -20.61 35.56
C HIS A 425 -4.74 -20.46 34.71
N GLY A 426 -5.10 -21.44 33.90
CA GLY A 426 -6.35 -21.46 33.11
C GLY A 426 -6.48 -20.41 32.02
N LYS A 427 -5.43 -19.64 31.71
CA LYS A 427 -5.47 -18.62 30.65
C LYS A 427 -5.46 -19.27 29.27
N TYR A 428 -6.25 -18.71 28.35
CA TYR A 428 -6.32 -19.14 26.97
C TYR A 428 -5.23 -18.50 26.10
N TYR A 429 -4.77 -19.26 25.11
CA TYR A 429 -3.77 -18.88 24.13
C TYR A 429 -4.15 -19.39 22.74
N ALA A 430 -3.76 -18.65 21.70
CA ALA A 430 -3.82 -19.11 20.32
C ALA A 430 -2.45 -19.68 19.91
N MET A 431 -2.40 -20.97 19.58
CA MET A 431 -1.15 -21.62 19.17
C MET A 431 -1.15 -21.87 17.66
N LYS A 432 -0.34 -21.10 16.92
CA LYS A 432 -0.09 -21.30 15.49
C LYS A 432 0.92 -22.42 15.32
N ARG A 433 0.50 -23.52 14.65
CA ARG A 433 1.32 -24.69 14.34
C ARG A 433 1.61 -24.72 12.84
N VAL A 434 2.88 -24.75 12.45
CA VAL A 434 3.32 -24.73 11.04
C VAL A 434 4.25 -25.89 10.75
N SER A 435 4.03 -26.60 9.64
CA SER A 435 4.87 -27.71 9.20
C SER A 435 6.22 -27.21 8.68
N LYS A 436 7.34 -27.70 9.23
CA LYS A 436 8.69 -27.38 8.79
C LYS A 436 8.95 -27.79 7.34
N LYS A 437 8.50 -28.99 6.96
CA LYS A 437 8.65 -29.49 5.58
C LYS A 437 7.92 -28.58 4.58
N HIS A 438 6.74 -28.07 4.96
CA HIS A 438 5.99 -27.13 4.12
C HIS A 438 6.72 -25.80 3.97
N ILE A 439 7.33 -25.27 5.05
CA ILE A 439 8.12 -24.04 5.04
C ILE A 439 9.29 -24.19 4.06
N VAL A 440 10.09 -25.27 4.18
CA VAL A 440 11.23 -25.52 3.30
C VAL A 440 10.76 -25.73 1.85
N GLY A 441 9.70 -26.50 1.62
CA GLY A 441 9.15 -26.72 0.28
C GLY A 441 8.68 -25.42 -0.42
N LYS A 442 8.29 -24.40 0.35
CA LYS A 442 7.86 -23.08 -0.14
C LYS A 442 8.96 -22.01 -0.03
N ARG A 443 10.17 -22.36 0.44
CA ARG A 443 11.29 -21.43 0.67
C ARG A 443 10.92 -20.22 1.54
N GLN A 444 10.23 -20.48 2.67
CA GLN A 444 9.70 -19.44 3.57
C GLN A 444 10.43 -19.38 4.92
N GLU A 445 11.59 -20.00 5.04
CA GLU A 445 12.36 -20.12 6.29
C GLU A 445 12.68 -18.73 6.87
N GLU A 446 13.22 -17.84 6.06
CA GLU A 446 13.56 -16.47 6.47
C GLU A 446 12.33 -15.67 6.92
N HIS A 447 11.19 -15.84 6.22
CA HIS A 447 9.97 -15.12 6.57
C HIS A 447 9.43 -15.53 7.94
N VAL A 448 9.47 -16.83 8.25
CA VAL A 448 9.03 -17.35 9.55
C VAL A 448 9.95 -16.89 10.69
N LEU A 449 11.26 -16.90 10.49
CA LEU A 449 12.23 -16.39 11.46
C LEU A 449 12.03 -14.87 11.66
N PHE A 450 11.71 -14.15 10.59
CA PHE A 450 11.46 -12.72 10.63
C PHE A 450 10.14 -12.41 11.34
N GLU A 451 9.06 -13.15 11.09
CA GLU A 451 7.78 -13.06 11.81
C GLU A 451 8.01 -13.20 13.32
N LYS A 452 8.74 -14.24 13.73
CA LYS A 452 9.12 -14.45 15.15
C LYS A 452 9.92 -13.27 15.70
N LYS A 453 10.96 -12.81 14.97
CA LYS A 453 11.80 -11.66 15.39
C LYS A 453 10.95 -10.42 15.65
N ILE A 454 10.08 -10.08 14.69
CA ILE A 454 9.22 -8.90 14.77
C ILE A 454 8.25 -9.04 15.94
N LEU A 455 7.49 -10.13 16.05
CA LEU A 455 6.50 -10.33 17.11
C LEU A 455 7.14 -10.34 18.50
N LYS A 456 8.36 -10.85 18.65
CA LYS A 456 9.10 -10.83 19.92
C LYS A 456 9.50 -9.41 20.34
N ALA A 457 9.74 -8.50 19.38
CA ALA A 457 10.17 -7.13 19.63
C ALA A 457 9.00 -6.14 19.82
N ILE A 458 7.76 -6.56 19.53
CA ILE A 458 6.56 -5.71 19.58
C ILE A 458 5.96 -5.71 20.99
N GLN A 459 5.62 -4.49 21.47
CA GLN A 459 4.83 -4.25 22.66
C GLN A 459 3.81 -3.16 22.34
N CYS A 460 2.66 -3.55 21.82
CA CYS A 460 1.57 -2.65 21.40
C CYS A 460 0.23 -3.34 21.65
N ASP A 461 -0.70 -2.64 22.29
CA ASP A 461 -2.00 -3.21 22.67
C ASP A 461 -2.95 -3.44 21.45
N PHE A 462 -2.63 -2.82 20.30
CA PHE A 462 -3.35 -3.00 19.02
C PHE A 462 -2.72 -4.08 18.12
N ILE A 463 -1.76 -4.84 18.66
CA ILE A 463 -1.07 -5.94 17.95
C ILE A 463 -1.06 -7.15 18.84
N VAL A 464 -1.29 -8.32 18.26
CA VAL A 464 -1.27 -9.59 19.00
C VAL A 464 0.10 -9.81 19.65
N ARG A 465 0.11 -10.22 20.91
CA ARG A 465 1.35 -10.48 21.66
C ARG A 465 1.82 -11.92 21.45
N LEU A 466 3.10 -12.10 21.15
CA LEU A 466 3.77 -13.41 21.17
C LEU A 466 4.24 -13.72 22.59
N HIS A 467 3.79 -14.83 23.17
CA HIS A 467 4.15 -15.27 24.50
C HIS A 467 5.32 -16.25 24.54
N ALA A 468 5.34 -17.22 23.61
CA ALA A 468 6.39 -18.23 23.55
C ALA A 468 6.51 -18.82 22.14
N THR A 469 7.65 -19.42 21.84
CA THR A 469 7.85 -20.23 20.64
C THR A 469 8.43 -21.58 21.00
N PHE A 470 8.04 -22.64 20.30
CA PHE A 470 8.50 -24.01 20.51
C PHE A 470 8.75 -24.68 19.16
N LYS A 471 9.51 -25.76 19.15
CA LYS A 471 9.73 -26.59 17.97
C LYS A 471 9.89 -28.06 18.34
N ASP A 472 9.54 -28.93 17.42
CA ASP A 472 9.87 -30.36 17.42
C ASP A 472 10.47 -30.79 16.08
N THR A 473 10.54 -32.06 15.76
CA THR A 473 11.07 -32.55 14.48
C THR A 473 10.19 -32.23 13.27
N ARG A 474 8.88 -31.92 13.46
CA ARG A 474 7.86 -31.78 12.40
C ARG A 474 7.33 -30.36 12.28
N TYR A 475 7.20 -29.69 13.43
CA TYR A 475 6.50 -28.42 13.51
C TYR A 475 7.31 -27.35 14.24
N ILE A 476 6.98 -26.12 13.93
CA ILE A 476 7.24 -24.93 14.78
C ILE A 476 5.91 -24.47 15.37
N TYR A 477 5.98 -23.88 16.56
CA TYR A 477 4.83 -23.40 17.33
C TYR A 477 5.05 -21.98 17.79
N MET A 478 4.07 -21.10 17.53
CA MET A 478 4.01 -19.74 18.07
C MET A 478 2.79 -19.63 18.99
N VAL A 479 3.02 -19.36 20.27
CA VAL A 479 1.96 -19.20 21.27
C VAL A 479 1.69 -17.72 21.44
N MET A 480 0.51 -17.30 21.02
CA MET A 480 0.08 -15.91 20.95
C MET A 480 -1.07 -15.64 21.92
N GLU A 481 -1.32 -14.37 22.14
CA GLU A 481 -2.50 -13.86 22.83
C GLU A 481 -3.78 -14.37 22.14
N PHE A 482 -4.77 -14.80 22.96
CA PHE A 482 -6.07 -15.21 22.44
C PHE A 482 -7.03 -14.02 22.36
N CYS A 483 -7.54 -13.75 21.17
CA CYS A 483 -8.50 -12.67 20.88
C CYS A 483 -9.91 -13.28 20.76
N GLY A 484 -10.65 -13.40 21.87
CA GLY A 484 -11.90 -14.16 21.97
C GLY A 484 -13.12 -13.57 21.24
N GLY A 485 -13.04 -12.35 20.71
CA GLY A 485 -14.14 -11.71 19.97
C GLY A 485 -14.28 -12.18 18.51
N GLY A 486 -13.29 -12.94 18.00
CA GLY A 486 -13.29 -13.49 16.64
C GLY A 486 -12.74 -12.52 15.59
N GLU A 487 -12.82 -12.93 14.35
CA GLU A 487 -12.26 -12.25 13.16
C GLU A 487 -13.20 -11.16 12.63
N ILE A 488 -12.68 -9.98 12.31
CA ILE A 488 -13.47 -8.86 11.75
C ILE A 488 -14.13 -9.25 10.43
N TRP A 489 -13.46 -10.04 9.58
CA TRP A 489 -14.05 -10.48 8.32
C TRP A 489 -15.33 -11.31 8.54
N THR A 490 -15.32 -12.27 9.49
CA THR A 490 -16.51 -13.06 9.84
C THR A 490 -17.63 -12.14 10.31
N LYS A 491 -17.33 -11.18 11.20
CA LYS A 491 -18.32 -10.21 11.68
C LYS A 491 -18.87 -9.31 10.58
N LEU A 492 -18.00 -8.84 9.68
CA LEU A 492 -18.40 -8.04 8.51
C LEU A 492 -19.35 -8.82 7.59
N LYS A 493 -19.10 -10.13 7.38
CA LYS A 493 -19.98 -10.99 6.58
C LYS A 493 -21.32 -11.24 7.25
N GLU A 494 -21.36 -11.37 8.58
CA GLU A 494 -22.60 -11.55 9.34
C GLU A 494 -23.53 -10.33 9.22
N VAL A 495 -22.98 -9.10 9.27
CA VAL A 495 -23.77 -7.86 9.25
C VAL A 495 -23.84 -7.18 7.87
N GLY A 496 -23.08 -7.67 6.88
CA GLY A 496 -23.00 -7.13 5.52
C GLY A 496 -22.08 -5.91 5.40
N ARG A 497 -22.19 -4.92 6.28
CA ARG A 497 -21.32 -3.73 6.36
C ARG A 497 -21.38 -3.13 7.76
N PHE A 498 -20.32 -2.42 8.14
CA PHE A 498 -20.31 -1.68 9.40
C PHE A 498 -20.91 -0.27 9.22
N ASP A 499 -21.52 0.25 10.29
CA ASP A 499 -21.81 1.68 10.37
C ASP A 499 -20.52 2.50 10.50
N GLU A 500 -20.63 3.79 10.25
CA GLU A 500 -19.45 4.67 10.20
C GLU A 500 -18.72 4.75 11.55
N GLN A 501 -19.46 4.74 12.68
CA GLN A 501 -18.86 4.78 14.02
C GLN A 501 -17.99 3.55 14.29
N MET A 502 -18.49 2.37 13.92
CA MET A 502 -17.74 1.11 14.07
C MET A 502 -16.54 1.07 13.13
N ALA A 503 -16.69 1.50 11.88
CA ALA A 503 -15.60 1.56 10.92
C ALA A 503 -14.50 2.54 11.38
N VAL A 504 -14.87 3.72 11.91
CA VAL A 504 -13.93 4.69 12.51
C VAL A 504 -13.16 4.07 13.66
N PHE A 505 -13.85 3.38 14.59
CA PHE A 505 -13.20 2.73 15.74
C PHE A 505 -12.23 1.64 15.33
N CYS A 506 -12.64 0.71 14.45
CA CYS A 506 -11.79 -0.36 13.95
C CYS A 506 -10.55 0.21 13.23
N THR A 507 -10.76 1.20 12.38
CA THR A 507 -9.66 1.86 11.65
C THR A 507 -8.73 2.61 12.59
N ALA A 508 -9.24 3.25 13.63
CA ALA A 508 -8.42 3.95 14.62
C ALA A 508 -7.47 3.00 15.36
N CYS A 509 -7.91 1.79 15.71
CA CYS A 509 -7.05 0.76 16.28
C CYS A 509 -5.90 0.37 15.31
N VAL A 510 -6.22 0.23 14.02
CA VAL A 510 -5.20 -0.06 12.98
C VAL A 510 -4.23 1.10 12.80
N VAL A 511 -4.70 2.35 12.86
CA VAL A 511 -3.85 3.56 12.79
C VAL A 511 -2.85 3.59 13.97
N GLU A 512 -3.26 3.21 15.18
CA GLU A 512 -2.36 3.10 16.32
C GLU A 512 -1.33 1.97 16.16
N ALA A 513 -1.75 0.81 15.63
CA ALA A 513 -0.83 -0.28 15.28
C ALA A 513 0.22 0.18 14.25
N TYR A 514 -0.21 0.85 13.18
CA TYR A 514 0.68 1.38 12.13
C TYR A 514 1.62 2.47 12.67
N ALA A 515 1.12 3.37 13.53
CA ALA A 515 1.97 4.37 14.17
C ALA A 515 3.11 3.74 14.96
N TYR A 516 2.83 2.64 15.66
CA TYR A 516 3.84 1.88 16.41
C TYR A 516 4.84 1.18 15.47
N LEU A 517 4.34 0.46 14.45
CA LEU A 517 5.16 -0.29 13.50
C LEU A 517 6.08 0.62 12.68
N HIS A 518 5.52 1.68 12.08
CA HIS A 518 6.28 2.62 11.25
C HIS A 518 7.31 3.41 12.05
N LYS A 519 7.06 3.69 13.36
CA LYS A 519 8.07 4.25 14.26
C LYS A 519 9.26 3.31 14.44
N LYS A 520 9.03 1.99 14.42
CA LYS A 520 10.07 0.96 14.49
C LYS A 520 10.64 0.54 13.13
N SER A 521 10.31 1.30 12.07
CA SER A 521 10.73 1.00 10.70
C SER A 521 10.24 -0.37 10.18
N ILE A 522 9.07 -0.81 10.62
CA ILE A 522 8.43 -2.06 10.20
C ILE A 522 7.22 -1.72 9.31
N MET A 523 7.19 -2.27 8.08
CA MET A 523 6.02 -2.30 7.20
C MET A 523 5.22 -3.56 7.48
N TYR A 524 3.90 -3.48 7.39
CA TYR A 524 3.01 -4.63 7.63
C TYR A 524 2.65 -5.39 6.35
N ARG A 525 2.19 -4.72 5.29
CA ARG A 525 1.96 -5.20 3.91
C ARG A 525 0.82 -6.21 3.67
N ASP A 526 0.10 -6.65 4.69
CA ASP A 526 -1.03 -7.59 4.53
C ASP A 526 -2.27 -7.19 5.33
N LEU A 527 -2.61 -5.89 5.34
CA LEU A 527 -3.85 -5.44 5.98
C LEU A 527 -5.06 -5.94 5.20
N LYS A 528 -5.98 -6.56 5.93
CA LYS A 528 -7.30 -7.02 5.46
C LYS A 528 -8.15 -7.39 6.67
N PRO A 529 -9.49 -7.48 6.56
CA PRO A 529 -10.36 -7.82 7.69
C PRO A 529 -10.06 -9.20 8.31
N GLU A 530 -9.50 -10.15 7.54
CA GLU A 530 -9.09 -11.49 8.02
C GLU A 530 -7.91 -11.41 9.01
N ASN A 531 -7.07 -10.38 8.91
CA ASN A 531 -5.92 -10.19 9.78
C ASN A 531 -6.22 -9.23 10.94
N LEU A 532 -7.50 -8.96 11.21
CA LEU A 532 -7.99 -8.14 12.32
C LEU A 532 -8.85 -8.97 13.24
N MET A 533 -8.42 -9.10 14.50
CA MET A 533 -9.11 -9.87 15.53
C MET A 533 -9.70 -8.93 16.59
N LEU A 534 -10.85 -9.30 17.15
CA LEU A 534 -11.43 -8.62 18.31
C LEU A 534 -10.98 -9.30 19.60
N ASP A 535 -10.50 -8.52 20.55
CA ASP A 535 -10.32 -8.99 21.93
C ASP A 535 -11.68 -9.09 22.66
N ALA A 536 -11.66 -9.54 23.90
CA ALA A 536 -12.88 -9.69 24.71
C ALA A 536 -13.59 -8.35 24.99
N CYS A 537 -12.89 -7.22 24.91
CA CYS A 537 -13.41 -5.87 25.13
C CYS A 537 -13.86 -5.19 23.84
N GLY A 538 -13.73 -5.86 22.70
CA GLY A 538 -14.08 -5.33 21.37
C GLY A 538 -12.99 -4.48 20.71
N TYR A 539 -11.79 -4.39 21.28
CA TYR A 539 -10.68 -3.70 20.64
C TYR A 539 -10.08 -4.56 19.53
N VAL A 540 -9.67 -3.88 18.45
CA VAL A 540 -9.09 -4.57 17.28
C VAL A 540 -7.60 -4.76 17.47
N LYS A 541 -7.12 -5.98 17.21
CA LYS A 541 -5.71 -6.36 17.21
C LYS A 541 -5.29 -6.86 15.84
N LEU A 542 -4.15 -6.36 15.38
CA LEU A 542 -3.51 -6.79 14.14
C LEU A 542 -2.79 -8.12 14.38
N VAL A 543 -3.01 -9.11 13.50
CA VAL A 543 -2.42 -10.46 13.56
C VAL A 543 -1.70 -10.77 12.25
N ASP A 544 -0.98 -11.89 12.19
CA ASP A 544 -0.25 -12.42 11.04
C ASP A 544 0.81 -11.46 10.44
N PHE A 545 2.03 -11.62 10.88
CA PHE A 545 3.20 -10.81 10.50
C PHE A 545 4.09 -11.50 9.46
N GLY A 546 3.59 -12.54 8.78
CA GLY A 546 4.34 -13.30 7.79
C GLY A 546 4.85 -12.46 6.60
N PHE A 547 4.24 -11.31 6.33
CA PHE A 547 4.66 -10.37 5.27
C PHE A 547 5.26 -9.07 5.79
N ALA A 548 5.34 -8.90 7.10
CA ALA A 548 5.96 -7.73 7.69
C ALA A 548 7.46 -7.67 7.39
N ARG A 549 8.01 -6.47 7.24
CA ARG A 549 9.43 -6.27 6.91
C ARG A 549 9.98 -5.02 7.58
N GLU A 550 11.18 -5.15 8.15
CA GLU A 550 11.99 -3.99 8.53
C GLU A 550 12.57 -3.34 7.26
N LEU A 551 12.47 -2.03 7.15
CA LEU A 551 13.01 -1.26 6.03
C LEU A 551 13.61 0.04 6.54
N VAL A 552 14.84 0.34 6.14
CA VAL A 552 15.47 1.62 6.44
C VAL A 552 14.71 2.73 5.71
N ARG A 553 14.43 3.83 6.40
CA ARG A 553 13.69 4.95 5.79
C ARG A 553 14.47 5.52 4.60
N GLY A 554 13.77 5.71 3.49
CA GLY A 554 14.34 6.15 2.21
C GLY A 554 14.70 5.02 1.26
N GLU A 555 14.85 3.79 1.77
CA GLU A 555 15.03 2.59 0.94
C GLU A 555 13.70 2.07 0.39
N LYS A 556 13.78 1.22 -0.62
CA LYS A 556 12.64 0.53 -1.24
C LYS A 556 12.88 -0.98 -1.29
N THR A 557 11.81 -1.74 -1.12
CA THR A 557 11.77 -3.16 -1.42
C THR A 557 10.99 -3.44 -2.70
N TYR A 558 11.31 -4.56 -3.38
CA TYR A 558 10.74 -4.89 -4.69
C TYR A 558 9.98 -6.23 -4.68
N SER A 559 9.77 -6.83 -3.51
CA SER A 559 9.02 -8.08 -3.38
C SER A 559 7.56 -7.91 -3.84
N PHE A 560 7.06 -8.85 -4.65
CA PHE A 560 5.66 -8.88 -5.06
C PHE A 560 4.86 -9.67 -4.02
N VAL A 561 4.17 -8.99 -3.12
CA VAL A 561 3.59 -9.59 -1.91
C VAL A 561 2.32 -8.87 -1.50
N GLY A 562 1.39 -9.61 -0.91
CA GLY A 562 0.15 -9.10 -0.33
C GLY A 562 -1.11 -9.80 -0.86
N THR A 563 -2.25 -9.32 -0.44
CA THR A 563 -3.57 -9.74 -0.92
C THR A 563 -3.95 -8.92 -2.16
N PRO A 564 -4.29 -9.53 -3.31
CA PRO A 564 -4.49 -8.84 -4.58
C PRO A 564 -5.36 -7.59 -4.51
N GLU A 565 -6.52 -7.65 -3.85
CA GLU A 565 -7.47 -6.53 -3.73
C GLU A 565 -6.95 -5.37 -2.88
N TYR A 566 -5.90 -5.61 -2.08
CA TYR A 566 -5.28 -4.66 -1.16
C TYR A 566 -3.91 -4.15 -1.63
N MET A 567 -3.38 -4.72 -2.73
CA MET A 567 -2.07 -4.32 -3.26
C MET A 567 -2.08 -2.88 -3.76
N ALA A 568 -1.02 -2.15 -3.43
CA ALA A 568 -0.80 -0.81 -3.94
C ALA A 568 -0.27 -0.83 -5.40
N PRO A 569 -0.57 0.21 -6.22
CA PRO A 569 -0.17 0.26 -7.63
C PRO A 569 1.34 0.09 -7.86
N GLU A 570 2.19 0.61 -6.98
CA GLU A 570 3.66 0.52 -7.08
C GLU A 570 4.18 -0.91 -6.89
N ILE A 571 3.46 -1.77 -6.12
CA ILE A 571 3.79 -3.21 -6.02
C ILE A 571 3.50 -3.88 -7.36
N ILE A 572 2.32 -3.61 -7.95
CA ILE A 572 1.90 -4.19 -9.22
C ILE A 572 2.83 -3.76 -10.36
N LYS A 573 3.24 -2.47 -10.37
CA LYS A 573 4.19 -1.90 -11.35
C LYS A 573 5.65 -2.28 -11.08
N ASN A 574 5.95 -2.94 -9.97
CA ASN A 574 7.31 -3.27 -9.51
C ASN A 574 8.25 -2.04 -9.49
N GLN A 575 7.74 -0.88 -9.03
CA GLN A 575 8.48 0.39 -8.98
C GLN A 575 9.29 0.58 -7.68
N GLY A 576 9.27 -0.44 -6.80
CA GLY A 576 9.78 -0.35 -5.44
C GLY A 576 8.78 0.33 -4.50
N HIS A 577 8.63 -0.25 -3.31
CA HIS A 577 7.64 0.21 -2.34
C HIS A 577 8.23 0.32 -0.94
N ASP A 578 7.58 1.12 -0.10
CA ASP A 578 7.90 1.37 1.29
C ASP A 578 6.62 1.43 2.14
N PHE A 579 6.67 2.13 3.27
CA PHE A 579 5.55 2.31 4.21
C PHE A 579 4.27 2.87 3.58
N ALA A 580 4.35 3.52 2.43
CA ALA A 580 3.19 4.08 1.73
C ALA A 580 2.16 3.01 1.33
N VAL A 581 2.57 1.74 1.15
CA VAL A 581 1.64 0.64 0.80
C VAL A 581 0.65 0.34 1.93
N ASP A 582 1.06 0.54 3.19
CA ASP A 582 0.19 0.34 4.35
C ASP A 582 -0.93 1.39 4.40
N PHE A 583 -0.67 2.63 3.95
CA PHE A 583 -1.71 3.66 3.84
C PHE A 583 -2.69 3.41 2.69
N TRP A 584 -2.23 2.83 1.58
CA TRP A 584 -3.11 2.38 0.50
C TRP A 584 -4.07 1.29 1.02
N SER A 585 -3.52 0.24 1.64
CA SER A 585 -4.34 -0.85 2.19
C SER A 585 -5.29 -0.38 3.30
N LEU A 586 -4.92 0.64 4.09
CA LEU A 586 -5.81 1.29 5.05
C LEU A 586 -7.02 1.93 4.37
N GLY A 587 -6.81 2.61 3.23
CA GLY A 587 -7.91 3.18 2.43
C GLY A 587 -8.86 2.11 1.87
N VAL A 588 -8.31 0.99 1.40
CA VAL A 588 -9.10 -0.17 0.94
C VAL A 588 -9.88 -0.78 2.09
N LEU A 589 -9.29 -0.91 3.28
CA LEU A 589 -9.96 -1.41 4.49
C LEU A 589 -11.15 -0.53 4.87
N ILE A 590 -10.98 0.80 4.95
CA ILE A 590 -12.07 1.73 5.27
C ILE A 590 -13.24 1.54 4.31
N TYR A 591 -12.94 1.45 3.00
CA TYR A 591 -13.97 1.22 2.00
C TYR A 591 -14.68 -0.11 2.24
N GLU A 592 -13.95 -1.21 2.46
CA GLU A 592 -14.56 -2.52 2.66
C GLU A 592 -15.39 -2.60 3.94
N LEU A 593 -14.95 -2.01 5.06
CA LEU A 593 -15.73 -1.96 6.28
C LEU A 593 -17.08 -1.24 6.08
N LEU A 594 -17.10 -0.15 5.31
CA LEU A 594 -18.30 0.67 5.05
C LEU A 594 -19.21 0.11 3.95
N VAL A 595 -18.68 -0.70 3.03
CA VAL A 595 -19.42 -1.20 1.85
C VAL A 595 -19.68 -2.70 1.90
N GLY A 596 -18.83 -3.46 2.61
CA GLY A 596 -18.91 -4.93 2.73
C GLY A 596 -18.10 -5.68 1.68
N SER A 597 -17.46 -4.96 0.74
CA SER A 597 -16.56 -5.52 -0.29
C SER A 597 -15.48 -4.51 -0.65
N PRO A 598 -14.27 -4.96 -1.07
CA PRO A 598 -13.19 -4.06 -1.45
C PRO A 598 -13.50 -3.32 -2.77
N PRO A 599 -12.94 -2.10 -2.98
CA PRO A 599 -13.28 -1.24 -4.12
C PRO A 599 -12.88 -1.81 -5.48
N PHE A 600 -11.88 -2.67 -5.51
CA PHE A 600 -11.29 -3.21 -6.75
C PHE A 600 -11.59 -4.70 -6.96
N SER A 601 -12.62 -5.25 -6.29
CA SER A 601 -12.95 -6.67 -6.36
C SER A 601 -13.36 -7.13 -7.77
N SER A 602 -12.97 -8.37 -8.12
CA SER A 602 -13.37 -9.09 -9.33
C SER A 602 -13.18 -10.58 -9.13
N SER A 603 -13.94 -11.40 -9.86
CA SER A 603 -13.71 -12.86 -9.92
C SER A 603 -12.41 -13.24 -10.64
N GLU A 604 -11.88 -12.33 -11.46
CA GLU A 604 -10.65 -12.53 -12.24
C GLU A 604 -9.52 -11.68 -11.66
N PRO A 605 -8.40 -12.26 -11.23
CA PRO A 605 -7.27 -11.53 -10.65
C PRO A 605 -6.75 -10.39 -11.54
N GLN A 606 -6.72 -10.61 -12.84
CA GLN A 606 -6.25 -9.60 -13.82
C GLN A 606 -7.09 -8.33 -13.79
N LYS A 607 -8.42 -8.48 -13.69
CA LYS A 607 -9.34 -7.35 -13.60
C LYS A 607 -9.18 -6.58 -12.29
N ILE A 608 -8.77 -7.26 -11.20
CA ILE A 608 -8.42 -6.60 -9.94
C ILE A 608 -7.25 -5.64 -10.18
N TYR A 609 -6.16 -6.14 -10.75
CA TYR A 609 -4.96 -5.33 -11.00
C TYR A 609 -5.21 -4.18 -11.98
N SER A 610 -5.97 -4.43 -13.05
CA SER A 610 -6.36 -3.37 -13.98
C SER A 610 -7.13 -2.25 -13.26
N LYS A 611 -8.16 -2.59 -12.46
CA LYS A 611 -8.92 -1.62 -11.67
C LYS A 611 -8.06 -0.81 -10.69
N ILE A 612 -7.08 -1.47 -10.03
CA ILE A 612 -6.13 -0.80 -9.12
C ILE A 612 -5.26 0.19 -9.90
N LEU A 613 -4.76 -0.21 -11.08
CA LEU A 613 -3.91 0.64 -11.92
C LEU A 613 -4.67 1.80 -12.54
N ASP A 614 -5.94 1.62 -12.87
CA ASP A 614 -6.85 2.67 -13.33
C ASP A 614 -7.21 3.66 -12.22
N GLY A 615 -7.16 3.21 -10.94
CA GLY A 615 -7.32 4.04 -9.75
C GLY A 615 -8.72 4.64 -9.57
N VAL A 616 -9.73 4.14 -10.28
CA VAL A 616 -11.10 4.69 -10.24
C VAL A 616 -11.87 4.10 -9.06
N LEU A 617 -12.18 4.95 -8.08
CA LEU A 617 -13.00 4.61 -6.92
C LEU A 617 -14.46 4.98 -7.17
N LYS A 618 -15.36 4.00 -7.06
CA LYS A 618 -16.82 4.21 -7.13
C LYS A 618 -17.40 4.21 -5.72
N TYR A 619 -18.07 5.28 -5.35
CA TYR A 619 -18.65 5.44 -4.01
C TYR A 619 -20.15 5.26 -4.02
N PRO A 620 -20.72 4.36 -3.18
CA PRO A 620 -22.15 4.34 -2.92
C PRO A 620 -22.65 5.68 -2.37
N PRO A 621 -23.88 6.10 -2.69
CA PRO A 621 -24.41 7.42 -2.31
C PRO A 621 -24.57 7.61 -0.79
N TYR A 622 -24.66 6.53 -0.02
CA TYR A 622 -24.80 6.57 1.44
C TYR A 622 -23.50 6.86 2.20
N LEU A 623 -22.33 6.85 1.54
CA LEU A 623 -21.07 7.19 2.20
C LEU A 623 -20.99 8.69 2.48
N SER A 624 -20.53 9.03 3.69
CA SER A 624 -20.29 10.42 4.07
C SER A 624 -19.18 11.06 3.25
N GLU A 625 -19.23 12.38 3.08
CA GLU A 625 -18.16 13.13 2.39
C GLU A 625 -16.82 13.05 3.14
N ALA A 626 -16.85 12.84 4.45
CA ALA A 626 -15.64 12.62 5.24
C ALA A 626 -15.02 11.25 4.93
N ALA A 627 -15.83 10.19 4.82
CA ALA A 627 -15.39 8.86 4.43
C ALA A 627 -14.83 8.83 2.99
N LYS A 628 -15.54 9.43 2.02
CA LYS A 628 -15.06 9.56 0.64
C LYS A 628 -13.72 10.30 0.58
N SER A 629 -13.58 11.38 1.36
CA SER A 629 -12.36 12.19 1.42
C SER A 629 -11.16 11.39 1.95
N ILE A 630 -11.29 10.66 3.05
CA ILE A 630 -10.16 9.91 3.61
C ILE A 630 -9.76 8.75 2.69
N ILE A 631 -10.72 8.00 2.14
CA ILE A 631 -10.46 6.89 1.22
C ILE A 631 -9.72 7.41 -0.02
N SER A 632 -10.20 8.49 -0.65
CA SER A 632 -9.56 9.04 -1.85
C SER A 632 -8.13 9.54 -1.59
N LYS A 633 -7.87 10.13 -0.41
CA LYS A 633 -6.53 10.62 -0.03
C LYS A 633 -5.56 9.48 0.31
N LEU A 634 -6.04 8.40 0.93
CA LEU A 634 -5.25 7.21 1.22
C LEU A 634 -4.98 6.38 -0.04
N CYS A 635 -5.95 6.27 -0.96
CA CYS A 635 -5.83 5.52 -2.21
C CYS A 635 -5.32 6.37 -3.39
N ARG A 636 -4.49 7.39 -3.14
CA ARG A 636 -3.80 8.10 -4.23
C ARG A 636 -2.80 7.17 -4.93
N PRO A 637 -2.80 7.10 -6.28
CA PRO A 637 -1.91 6.21 -7.02
C PRO A 637 -0.42 6.47 -6.77
N ARG A 638 -0.03 7.74 -6.55
CA ARG A 638 1.35 8.13 -6.27
C ARG A 638 1.65 8.02 -4.78
N PRO A 639 2.64 7.21 -4.36
CA PRO A 639 2.93 6.98 -2.94
C PRO A 639 3.25 8.26 -2.16
N GLY A 640 3.98 9.20 -2.75
CA GLY A 640 4.37 10.46 -2.10
C GLY A 640 3.22 11.40 -1.80
N GLN A 641 2.09 11.26 -2.49
CA GLN A 641 0.88 12.08 -2.31
C GLN A 641 -0.14 11.46 -1.35
N ARG A 642 0.08 10.22 -0.85
CA ARG A 642 -0.86 9.54 0.04
C ARG A 642 -0.89 10.18 1.41
N LEU A 643 -2.10 10.34 1.94
CA LEU A 643 -2.30 10.74 3.33
C LEU A 643 -1.55 9.77 4.26
N GLY A 644 -0.78 10.30 5.17
CA GLY A 644 0.09 9.53 6.07
C GLY A 644 1.52 9.32 5.56
N ASN A 645 1.80 9.52 4.26
CA ASN A 645 3.15 9.45 3.71
C ASN A 645 3.75 10.82 3.34
N THR A 646 3.01 11.90 3.55
CA THR A 646 3.48 13.28 3.34
C THR A 646 4.30 13.78 4.54
N LYS A 647 4.52 15.09 4.69
CA LYS A 647 5.44 15.68 5.69
C LYS A 647 5.15 15.31 7.15
N ASN A 648 3.87 15.28 7.54
CA ASN A 648 3.46 15.04 8.93
C ASN A 648 3.18 13.55 9.24
N GLY A 649 3.32 12.67 8.25
CA GLY A 649 3.18 11.23 8.41
C GLY A 649 1.81 10.81 8.98
N ILE A 650 1.80 9.82 9.87
CA ILE A 650 0.57 9.23 10.44
C ILE A 650 -0.31 10.26 11.18
N GLN A 651 0.24 11.42 11.60
CA GLN A 651 -0.55 12.46 12.26
C GLN A 651 -1.59 13.07 11.32
N GLU A 652 -1.32 13.11 10.01
CA GLU A 652 -2.30 13.60 9.03
C GLU A 652 -3.53 12.71 8.95
N VAL A 653 -3.34 11.39 9.09
CA VAL A 653 -4.44 10.43 9.16
C VAL A 653 -5.26 10.69 10.43
N ARG A 654 -4.61 10.85 11.58
CA ARG A 654 -5.27 11.11 12.86
C ARG A 654 -6.07 12.42 12.87
N HIS A 655 -5.57 13.47 12.21
CA HIS A 655 -6.22 14.78 12.16
C HIS A 655 -7.23 14.92 11.00
N HIS A 656 -7.40 13.89 10.18
CA HIS A 656 -8.39 13.96 9.12
C HIS A 656 -9.81 14.06 9.71
N ARG A 657 -10.68 14.89 9.09
CA ARG A 657 -12.04 15.17 9.56
C ARG A 657 -12.91 13.93 9.82
N TRP A 658 -12.58 12.79 9.19
CA TRP A 658 -13.27 11.52 9.42
C TRP A 658 -13.08 10.97 10.84
N PHE A 659 -11.98 11.36 11.50
CA PHE A 659 -11.66 11.04 12.89
C PHE A 659 -11.96 12.19 13.87
N SER A 660 -12.72 13.23 13.48
CA SER A 660 -12.95 14.44 14.29
C SER A 660 -13.47 14.14 15.71
N ASN A 661 -14.25 13.08 15.89
CA ASN A 661 -14.82 12.67 17.17
C ASN A 661 -13.97 11.61 17.90
N MET A 662 -12.80 11.22 17.38
CA MET A 662 -11.97 10.19 17.97
C MET A 662 -11.06 10.76 19.07
N ASN A 663 -11.23 10.26 20.28
CA ASN A 663 -10.30 10.56 21.36
C ASN A 663 -9.15 9.55 21.37
N TRP A 664 -8.06 9.91 20.69
CA TRP A 664 -6.88 9.07 20.54
C TRP A 664 -6.19 8.70 21.85
N HIS A 665 -6.24 9.58 22.86
CA HIS A 665 -5.67 9.28 24.18
C HIS A 665 -6.47 8.19 24.88
N LYS A 666 -7.81 8.35 24.95
CA LYS A 666 -8.69 7.33 25.57
C LYS A 666 -8.63 6.00 24.80
N LEU A 667 -8.49 6.04 23.47
CA LEU A 667 -8.31 4.82 22.65
C LEU A 667 -7.05 4.04 23.09
N ARG A 668 -5.90 4.73 23.18
CA ARG A 668 -4.63 4.10 23.62
C ARG A 668 -4.66 3.56 25.05
N MET A 669 -5.45 4.18 25.91
CA MET A 669 -5.63 3.74 27.30
C MET A 669 -6.72 2.68 27.47
N ALA A 670 -7.32 2.18 26.37
CA ALA A 670 -8.46 1.26 26.35
C ALA A 670 -9.66 1.75 27.20
N GLN A 671 -9.91 3.08 27.19
CA GLN A 671 -10.98 3.75 27.95
C GLN A 671 -12.17 4.17 27.09
N LEU A 672 -12.21 3.77 25.84
CA LEU A 672 -13.38 3.97 24.96
C LEU A 672 -14.29 2.75 25.01
N ASP A 673 -15.59 2.99 25.06
CA ASP A 673 -16.56 1.94 24.83
C ASP A 673 -16.50 1.49 23.36
N ALA A 674 -16.04 0.26 23.13
CA ALA A 674 -15.85 -0.28 21.79
C ALA A 674 -17.22 -0.60 21.15
N PRO A 675 -17.62 0.04 20.05
CA PRO A 675 -18.91 -0.24 19.40
C PRO A 675 -19.01 -1.66 18.84
N THR A 676 -17.87 -2.33 18.67
CA THR A 676 -17.71 -3.71 18.22
C THR A 676 -18.11 -4.77 19.24
N VAL A 677 -18.25 -4.43 20.54
CA VAL A 677 -18.69 -5.36 21.59
C VAL A 677 -20.03 -6.00 21.23
N ARG A 678 -20.92 -5.26 20.57
CA ARG A 678 -22.23 -5.77 20.13
C ARG A 678 -22.14 -6.92 19.10
N LEU A 679 -20.98 -7.08 18.43
CA LEU A 679 -20.73 -8.18 17.50
C LEU A 679 -20.22 -9.45 18.20
N ILE A 680 -19.83 -9.35 19.46
CA ILE A 680 -19.23 -10.47 20.22
C ILE A 680 -20.34 -11.29 20.85
N ARG A 681 -20.45 -12.54 20.44
CA ARG A 681 -21.40 -13.49 21.02
C ARG A 681 -20.94 -13.92 22.40
N LYS A 682 -21.88 -14.03 23.36
CA LYS A 682 -21.62 -14.55 24.71
C LYS A 682 -21.78 -16.07 24.71
N GLY A 683 -20.83 -16.79 25.32
CA GLY A 683 -20.85 -18.25 25.39
C GLY A 683 -19.45 -18.84 25.58
N PRO A 684 -19.24 -20.11 25.19
CA PRO A 684 -17.91 -20.73 25.23
C PRO A 684 -16.87 -19.86 24.50
N CYS A 685 -15.62 -19.86 24.97
CA CYS A 685 -14.57 -18.96 24.45
C CYS A 685 -14.34 -19.04 22.93
N TYR A 686 -14.74 -20.12 22.30
CA TYR A 686 -14.64 -20.35 20.86
C TYR A 686 -15.92 -19.99 20.05
N ILE A 687 -16.97 -19.46 20.67
CA ILE A 687 -18.28 -19.24 20.01
C ILE A 687 -18.20 -18.24 18.84
N ASN A 688 -17.20 -17.35 18.85
CA ASN A 688 -16.98 -16.33 17.83
C ASN A 688 -16.12 -16.79 16.66
N PHE A 689 -15.78 -18.08 16.60
CA PHE A 689 -14.95 -18.66 15.56
C PHE A 689 -15.73 -19.69 14.74
N ASP A 690 -15.34 -19.88 13.49
CA ASP A 690 -15.84 -20.96 12.67
C ASP A 690 -15.38 -22.32 13.22
N ARG A 691 -16.12 -23.37 12.91
CA ARG A 691 -15.77 -24.73 13.30
C ARG A 691 -15.01 -25.41 12.17
N PHE A 692 -13.86 -25.98 12.49
CA PHE A 692 -13.02 -26.69 11.53
C PHE A 692 -12.92 -28.19 11.92
N PRO A 693 -12.89 -29.09 10.92
CA PRO A 693 -12.63 -30.52 11.19
C PRO A 693 -11.20 -30.71 11.71
N GLN A 694 -11.01 -31.79 12.47
CA GLN A 694 -9.68 -32.14 12.96
C GLN A 694 -8.76 -32.52 11.78
N ASP A 695 -7.50 -32.11 11.86
CA ASP A 695 -6.46 -32.55 10.93
C ASP A 695 -5.81 -33.83 11.46
N GLN A 696 -6.06 -34.92 10.78
CA GLN A 696 -5.50 -36.25 11.14
C GLN A 696 -4.12 -36.47 10.48
N THR A 697 -3.69 -35.60 9.58
CA THR A 697 -2.42 -35.77 8.87
C THR A 697 -1.25 -35.27 9.72
N LYS A 698 -0.29 -36.12 9.98
CA LYS A 698 0.99 -35.74 10.59
C LYS A 698 1.93 -35.30 9.47
N ALA A 699 2.53 -34.13 9.63
CA ALA A 699 3.59 -33.70 8.72
C ALA A 699 4.82 -34.60 8.83
N ASP A 700 5.56 -34.72 7.75
CA ASP A 700 6.83 -35.43 7.75
C ASP A 700 7.90 -34.67 8.58
N GLU A 701 8.92 -35.41 9.01
CA GLU A 701 10.05 -34.82 9.74
C GLU A 701 10.95 -33.99 8.81
N GLU A 702 11.58 -32.99 9.38
CA GLU A 702 12.47 -32.08 8.66
C GLU A 702 13.73 -31.83 9.50
N PHE A 703 14.92 -32.02 8.92
CA PHE A 703 16.21 -32.04 9.60
C PHE A 703 17.29 -31.13 8.95
N SER A 704 16.92 -30.22 8.07
CA SER A 704 17.89 -29.33 7.42
C SER A 704 18.59 -28.37 8.40
N GLY A 705 17.98 -28.15 9.57
CA GLY A 705 18.54 -27.32 10.64
C GLY A 705 18.39 -25.81 10.44
N TRP A 706 17.54 -25.38 9.50
CA TRP A 706 17.24 -23.95 9.27
C TRP A 706 16.62 -23.27 10.51
N ASP A 707 15.96 -24.06 11.35
CA ASP A 707 15.23 -23.61 12.53
C ASP A 707 16.07 -23.51 13.81
N ARG A 708 17.42 -23.54 13.72
CA ARG A 708 18.29 -23.51 14.93
C ARG A 708 17.97 -22.34 15.84
N ASP A 709 17.69 -21.17 15.26
CA ASP A 709 17.41 -19.93 15.98
C ASP A 709 15.92 -19.69 16.27
N PHE A 710 15.09 -20.69 15.99
CA PHE A 710 13.63 -20.62 16.23
C PHE A 710 13.29 -20.93 17.69
#